data_f914891c7fce4f74b3fc073e6e005230
#
_entry.id   f914891c7fce4f74b3fc073e6e005230
#
_cell.length_a   1.000
_cell.length_b   1.000
_cell.length_c   1.000
_cell.angle_alpha   90.00
_cell.angle_beta   90.00
_cell.angle_gamma   90.00
#
_symmetry.space_group_name_H-M   'P 1'
#
loop_
_entity.id
_entity.type
_entity.pdbx_description
1 polymer ?
#
loop_
_entity_poly.entity_id
_entity_poly.type
_entity_poly.pdbx_seq_one_letter_code
_entity_poly.pdbx_strand_id
1 'polypeptide(L)'
;MSIIFPTYSEKKALSKSKQKKFCIWQIVINCERKRMRKLALSDEILLSVDKAARYIGGEVNSVMKNLDGIDVRVAFCFPDVYEIGMSNLGMMLLYNMFNKRPDIWCERVYSPWLDLDKIMREQKIPLFALESQDPVKEFDFLCITLGYEMCYTNVLQTLDLSQIPLMAKERDESCPIVIGGGACAYNPEPLAPFFDLFYIGEGETVYDALFDAYKANKTAGGSREDFLMKAAQIPGIYVPAFYDVAYKEDGTIASFAPNRPGVPQKVQKQLIVDMDKGYCPIEKPVVPFIKATQDRVTLEIQRGCIRGCRFCQAGMIYRPLRERDVEELKESARAMLKNSGHEEISLSSLSSSDYTHLEELVNFLIDEFKSAGVNISLPSLRIDAFALDVMSKVQDIKKSSLTFAPEAGSQRLRDVINKGLTEEVILHGAHEAFVGGWNRVKLYFMLGLPTETEEDMKGIAHLAERIAEEYYDTVPKEKRHGKVQIVVSTSFFVPKPFTPFQWAPMYTEQDFIDKAKVVKEEIRAQLNQKSIKYNWHEPDVTTLEGFLARGDRRASEVILKAYEKGALYDAWSESFRYDIWKEAFAETGIDIEFYTLRERSTDEILPWDFIDAGVTKEFLIREWKQAKGEVVTPNCRQKCAGCGARRYEGGVCYEGKN
;
A
#
# COMPACT_ATOMS: atom_id res chain seq x y z
N MET A 1 41.59 -6.05 -4.09
CA MET A 1 41.93 -6.05 -2.65
C MET A 1 40.63 -6.28 -1.91
N SER A 2 40.38 -7.52 -1.46
CA SER A 2 39.11 -7.89 -0.81
C SER A 2 39.05 -7.25 0.57
N ILE A 3 38.17 -6.28 0.75
CA ILE A 3 37.92 -5.62 2.05
C ILE A 3 36.94 -6.53 2.81
N ILE A 4 37.48 -7.27 3.80
CA ILE A 4 36.68 -8.06 4.75
C ILE A 4 36.05 -7.06 5.72
N PHE A 5 34.70 -6.91 5.68
CA PHE A 5 33.97 -6.13 6.67
C PHE A 5 33.87 -6.92 7.97
N PRO A 6 34.13 -6.32 9.13
CA PRO A 6 33.96 -6.99 10.42
C PRO A 6 32.47 -7.34 10.63
N THR A 7 32.24 -8.55 11.17
CA THR A 7 30.90 -9.02 11.55
C THR A 7 30.31 -8.16 12.68
N TYR A 8 29.01 -8.23 12.87
CA TYR A 8 28.28 -7.46 13.89
C TYR A 8 28.86 -7.69 15.31
N SER A 9 29.34 -8.91 15.61
CA SER A 9 30.02 -9.23 16.86
C SER A 9 31.38 -8.54 17.00
N GLU A 10 32.08 -8.30 15.89
CA GLU A 10 33.40 -7.62 15.88
C GLU A 10 33.27 -6.10 16.06
N LYS A 11 32.13 -5.51 15.64
CA LYS A 11 31.86 -4.07 15.91
C LYS A 11 31.74 -3.73 17.40
N LYS A 12 31.24 -4.66 18.22
CA LYS A 12 31.15 -4.49 19.69
C LYS A 12 32.52 -4.53 20.39
N ALA A 13 33.51 -5.18 19.79
CA ALA A 13 34.87 -5.30 20.33
C ALA A 13 35.79 -4.11 19.97
N LEU A 14 35.34 -3.22 19.06
CA LEU A 14 36.14 -2.05 18.67
C LEU A 14 36.03 -0.92 19.70
N SER A 15 37.18 -0.37 20.14
CA SER A 15 37.22 0.80 21.01
C SER A 15 36.49 1.98 20.36
N LYS A 16 35.91 2.89 21.19
CA LYS A 16 35.19 4.11 20.71
C LYS A 16 35.99 4.92 19.67
N SER A 17 37.35 4.88 19.73
CA SER A 17 38.22 5.55 18.77
C SER A 17 38.25 4.86 17.39
N LYS A 18 38.13 3.53 17.35
CA LYS A 18 38.06 2.75 16.10
C LYS A 18 36.66 2.86 15.47
N GLN A 19 35.62 2.92 16.28
CA GLN A 19 34.26 3.20 15.77
C GLN A 19 34.13 4.60 15.12
N LYS A 20 34.71 5.64 15.76
CA LYS A 20 34.81 6.97 15.14
C LYS A 20 35.59 6.96 13.83
N LYS A 21 36.72 6.24 13.76
CA LYS A 21 37.51 6.12 12.52
C LYS A 21 36.74 5.37 11.44
N PHE A 22 35.98 4.33 11.78
CA PHE A 22 35.15 3.59 10.83
C PHE A 22 34.00 4.44 10.27
N CYS A 23 33.27 5.18 11.12
CA CYS A 23 32.27 6.15 10.68
C CYS A 23 32.87 7.26 9.80
N ILE A 24 34.02 7.80 10.18
CA ILE A 24 34.71 8.83 9.38
C ILE A 24 35.16 8.25 8.03
N TRP A 25 35.63 7.01 7.99
CA TRP A 25 36.05 6.34 6.76
C TRP A 25 34.84 6.09 5.81
N GLN A 26 33.70 5.69 6.36
CA GLN A 26 32.46 5.51 5.59
C GLN A 26 31.90 6.85 5.07
N ILE A 27 32.04 7.91 5.88
CA ILE A 27 31.70 9.31 5.47
C ILE A 27 32.67 9.79 4.38
N VAL A 28 33.97 9.48 4.47
CA VAL A 28 34.98 9.86 3.47
C VAL A 28 34.75 9.12 2.14
N ILE A 29 34.45 7.82 2.16
CA ILE A 29 34.13 7.05 0.95
C ILE A 29 32.84 7.58 0.28
N ASN A 30 31.83 7.92 1.07
CA ASN A 30 30.61 8.55 0.55
C ASN A 30 30.86 9.98 0.04
N CYS A 31 31.79 10.72 0.68
CA CYS A 31 32.20 12.04 0.20
C CYS A 31 33.02 11.98 -1.11
N GLU A 32 33.87 10.95 -1.27
CA GLU A 32 34.63 10.74 -2.50
C GLU A 32 33.71 10.27 -3.65
N ARG A 33 32.74 9.39 -3.38
CA ARG A 33 31.69 9.04 -4.35
C ARG A 33 30.85 10.24 -4.74
N LYS A 34 30.49 11.13 -3.79
CA LYS A 34 29.80 12.40 -4.06
C LYS A 34 30.62 13.37 -4.93
N ARG A 35 31.95 13.38 -4.80
CA ARG A 35 32.81 14.25 -5.64
C ARG A 35 32.89 13.82 -7.09
N MET A 36 32.66 12.55 -7.41
CA MET A 36 32.65 12.02 -8.78
C MET A 36 31.27 12.06 -9.44
N ARG A 37 30.20 12.37 -8.69
CA ARG A 37 28.83 12.33 -9.18
C ARG A 37 28.32 13.78 -9.43
N LYS A 38 27.93 14.04 -10.67
CA LYS A 38 27.26 15.31 -11.01
C LYS A 38 25.81 15.20 -10.56
N LEU A 39 25.41 16.03 -9.58
CA LEU A 39 24.00 16.11 -9.17
C LEU A 39 23.20 16.89 -10.22
N ALA A 40 21.93 16.50 -10.38
CA ALA A 40 20.99 17.21 -11.24
C ALA A 40 20.68 18.61 -10.70
N LEU A 41 20.75 18.78 -9.37
CA LEU A 41 20.51 20.06 -8.69
C LEU A 41 21.83 20.69 -8.22
N SER A 42 21.93 22.01 -8.33
CA SER A 42 23.05 22.78 -7.79
C SER A 42 22.99 22.82 -6.24
N ASP A 43 24.14 23.09 -5.60
CA ASP A 43 24.20 23.27 -4.15
C ASP A 43 23.29 24.41 -3.68
N GLU A 44 23.13 25.47 -4.46
CA GLU A 44 22.24 26.60 -4.16
C GLU A 44 20.78 26.14 -4.06
N ILE A 45 20.32 25.33 -5.01
CA ILE A 45 18.96 24.78 -4.98
C ILE A 45 18.81 23.81 -3.80
N LEU A 46 19.78 22.91 -3.60
CA LEU A 46 19.73 21.94 -2.51
C LEU A 46 19.70 22.59 -1.12
N LEU A 47 20.36 23.75 -0.96
CA LEU A 47 20.34 24.51 0.29
C LEU A 47 19.06 25.34 0.48
N SER A 48 18.27 25.55 -0.57
CA SER A 48 17.04 26.35 -0.52
C SER A 48 15.76 25.52 -0.28
N VAL A 49 15.83 24.18 -0.41
CA VAL A 49 14.68 23.28 -0.23
C VAL A 49 14.68 22.61 1.13
N ASP A 50 13.50 22.25 1.60
CA ASP A 50 13.35 21.38 2.78
C ASP A 50 13.90 19.98 2.46
N LYS A 51 14.68 19.42 3.40
CA LYS A 51 15.20 18.05 3.31
C LYS A 51 15.91 17.72 1.99
N ALA A 52 16.93 18.48 1.65
CA ALA A 52 17.78 18.26 0.46
C ALA A 52 18.20 16.79 0.25
N ALA A 53 18.32 16.01 1.33
CA ALA A 53 18.67 14.59 1.28
C ALA A 53 17.64 13.71 0.55
N ARG A 54 16.42 14.18 0.29
CA ARG A 54 15.44 13.51 -0.58
C ARG A 54 15.92 13.36 -2.02
N TYR A 55 16.83 14.22 -2.47
CA TYR A 55 17.12 14.47 -3.87
C TYR A 55 18.56 14.12 -4.29
N ILE A 56 19.41 13.76 -3.33
CA ILE A 56 20.85 13.58 -3.62
C ILE A 56 21.23 12.15 -3.99
N GLY A 57 20.46 11.14 -3.61
CA GLY A 57 20.80 9.71 -3.84
C GLY A 57 22.16 9.30 -3.27
N GLY A 58 22.68 8.14 -3.67
CA GLY A 58 23.97 7.62 -3.22
C GLY A 58 23.95 6.96 -1.84
N GLU A 59 22.78 6.49 -1.43
CA GLU A 59 22.56 5.79 -0.17
C GLU A 59 23.31 4.45 -0.13
N VAL A 60 23.57 3.97 1.08
CA VAL A 60 24.18 2.64 1.28
C VAL A 60 23.28 1.57 0.66
N ASN A 61 23.88 0.65 -0.08
CA ASN A 61 23.22 -0.41 -0.83
C ASN A 61 22.40 0.06 -2.06
N SER A 62 22.37 1.34 -2.42
CA SER A 62 21.84 1.74 -3.73
C SER A 62 22.68 1.14 -4.86
N VAL A 63 22.01 0.70 -5.94
CA VAL A 63 22.65 -0.03 -7.03
C VAL A 63 23.11 0.93 -8.11
N MET A 64 24.44 1.02 -8.30
CA MET A 64 25.05 1.78 -9.40
C MET A 64 25.57 0.80 -10.44
N LYS A 65 25.19 0.99 -11.69
CA LYS A 65 25.71 0.22 -12.84
C LYS A 65 26.41 1.14 -13.84
N ASN A 66 27.30 0.55 -14.64
CA ASN A 66 27.82 1.23 -15.83
C ASN A 66 26.82 1.00 -16.97
N LEU A 67 26.61 2.00 -17.81
CA LEU A 67 25.70 1.91 -18.97
C LEU A 67 26.18 0.89 -20.01
N ASP A 68 27.48 0.57 -20.03
CA ASP A 68 28.02 -0.47 -20.89
C ASP A 68 27.40 -1.84 -20.54
N GLY A 69 26.62 -2.41 -21.47
CA GLY A 69 25.94 -3.70 -21.27
C GLY A 69 24.54 -3.58 -20.63
N ILE A 70 24.00 -2.38 -20.46
CA ILE A 70 22.62 -2.16 -20.08
C ILE A 70 21.75 -2.04 -21.32
N ASP A 71 20.84 -2.99 -21.49
CA ASP A 71 19.89 -3.00 -22.62
C ASP A 71 18.59 -2.23 -22.28
N VAL A 72 18.20 -2.17 -20.99
CA VAL A 72 16.96 -1.54 -20.53
C VAL A 72 17.23 -0.73 -19.26
N ARG A 73 16.80 0.54 -19.30
CA ARG A 73 16.76 1.42 -18.12
C ARG A 73 15.33 1.60 -17.63
N VAL A 74 15.14 1.41 -16.33
CA VAL A 74 13.83 1.52 -15.67
C VAL A 74 13.89 2.63 -14.63
N ALA A 75 13.12 3.70 -14.82
CA ALA A 75 12.79 4.67 -13.79
C ALA A 75 11.59 4.13 -12.98
N PHE A 76 11.83 3.76 -11.73
CA PHE A 76 10.78 3.20 -10.88
C PHE A 76 10.31 4.25 -9.87
N CYS A 77 9.11 4.78 -10.08
CA CYS A 77 8.54 5.90 -9.36
C CYS A 77 7.55 5.47 -8.29
N PHE A 78 7.71 6.05 -7.11
CA PHE A 78 6.65 6.13 -6.11
C PHE A 78 6.11 7.58 -6.11
N PRO A 79 4.82 7.81 -6.43
CA PRO A 79 4.28 9.15 -6.66
C PRO A 79 3.94 9.86 -5.33
N ASP A 80 4.91 9.94 -4.44
CA ASP A 80 4.90 10.67 -3.17
C ASP A 80 6.35 11.00 -2.78
N VAL A 81 6.53 11.68 -1.66
CA VAL A 81 7.86 12.06 -1.17
C VAL A 81 8.72 10.85 -0.82
N TYR A 82 10.02 11.07 -0.83
CA TYR A 82 11.06 10.08 -0.55
C TYR A 82 10.78 9.22 0.70
N GLU A 83 10.38 9.83 1.83
CA GLU A 83 10.17 9.13 3.11
C GLU A 83 9.03 8.10 3.04
N ILE A 84 8.01 8.38 2.23
CA ILE A 84 6.90 7.44 1.99
C ILE A 84 7.35 6.34 1.04
N GLY A 85 7.96 6.71 -0.09
CA GLY A 85 8.39 5.76 -1.10
C GLY A 85 9.46 4.79 -0.60
N MET A 86 10.45 5.27 0.17
CA MET A 86 11.47 4.43 0.82
C MET A 86 10.90 3.43 1.83
N SER A 87 9.68 3.68 2.30
CA SER A 87 8.96 2.80 3.21
C SER A 87 8.11 1.75 2.48
N ASN A 88 8.02 1.80 1.14
CA ASN A 88 7.19 0.90 0.36
C ASN A 88 7.94 -0.39 0.00
N LEU A 89 7.53 -1.51 0.62
CA LEU A 89 8.18 -2.81 0.42
C LEU A 89 8.09 -3.28 -1.05
N GLY A 90 6.95 -3.08 -1.72
CA GLY A 90 6.77 -3.51 -3.11
C GLY A 90 7.74 -2.82 -4.07
N MET A 91 7.95 -1.50 -3.89
CA MET A 91 8.95 -0.76 -4.66
C MET A 91 10.37 -1.30 -4.41
N MET A 92 10.73 -1.54 -3.14
CA MET A 92 12.07 -2.05 -2.80
C MET A 92 12.29 -3.47 -3.33
N LEU A 93 11.26 -4.32 -3.32
CA LEU A 93 11.32 -5.68 -3.88
C LEU A 93 11.60 -5.64 -5.39
N LEU A 94 10.83 -4.88 -6.14
CA LEU A 94 10.99 -4.79 -7.60
C LEU A 94 12.29 -4.08 -7.99
N TYR A 95 12.70 -3.04 -7.26
CA TYR A 95 14.02 -2.42 -7.43
C TYR A 95 15.15 -3.44 -7.26
N ASN A 96 15.08 -4.26 -6.21
CA ASN A 96 16.07 -5.31 -5.96
C ASN A 96 16.03 -6.39 -7.06
N MET A 97 14.83 -6.83 -7.46
CA MET A 97 14.63 -7.86 -8.47
C MET A 97 15.18 -7.43 -9.84
N PHE A 98 14.80 -6.25 -10.32
CA PHE A 98 15.25 -5.74 -11.62
C PHE A 98 16.76 -5.58 -11.65
N ASN A 99 17.35 -5.09 -10.56
CA ASN A 99 18.79 -4.88 -10.48
C ASN A 99 19.62 -6.18 -10.34
N LYS A 100 18.99 -7.33 -10.04
CA LYS A 100 19.68 -8.65 -10.13
C LYS A 100 20.00 -9.03 -11.58
N ARG A 101 19.24 -8.55 -12.55
CA ARG A 101 19.54 -8.76 -13.97
C ARG A 101 20.74 -7.89 -14.41
N PRO A 102 21.74 -8.47 -15.08
CA PRO A 102 22.93 -7.71 -15.52
C PRO A 102 22.61 -6.70 -16.63
N ASP A 103 21.61 -6.97 -17.46
CA ASP A 103 21.20 -6.20 -18.64
C ASP A 103 20.16 -5.10 -18.33
N ILE A 104 19.68 -5.01 -17.09
CA ILE A 104 18.70 -4.02 -16.66
C ILE A 104 19.28 -3.15 -15.54
N TRP A 105 19.05 -1.84 -15.62
CA TRP A 105 19.31 -0.93 -14.52
C TRP A 105 18.03 -0.23 -14.10
N CYS A 106 17.60 -0.51 -12.89
CA CYS A 106 16.44 0.12 -12.24
C CYS A 106 16.92 1.19 -11.27
N GLU A 107 16.35 2.37 -11.40
CA GLU A 107 16.67 3.55 -10.61
C GLU A 107 15.40 4.13 -9.97
N ARG A 108 15.53 4.69 -8.76
CA ARG A 108 14.39 5.17 -7.97
C ARG A 108 14.05 6.61 -8.32
N VAL A 109 12.74 6.89 -8.36
CA VAL A 109 12.19 8.22 -8.59
C VAL A 109 11.12 8.49 -7.53
N TYR A 110 11.07 9.72 -7.01
CA TYR A 110 10.05 10.18 -6.08
C TYR A 110 9.49 11.51 -6.53
N SER A 111 8.23 11.80 -6.21
CA SER A 111 7.65 13.13 -6.44
C SER A 111 8.38 14.17 -5.60
N PRO A 112 8.85 15.28 -6.19
CA PRO A 112 9.47 16.35 -5.44
C PRO A 112 8.42 17.13 -4.65
N TRP A 113 8.74 17.52 -3.41
CA TRP A 113 7.85 18.35 -2.61
C TRP A 113 7.61 19.71 -3.27
N LEU A 114 6.60 20.43 -2.83
CA LEU A 114 6.11 21.66 -3.45
C LEU A 114 7.18 22.75 -3.63
N ASP A 115 8.17 22.83 -2.76
CA ASP A 115 9.27 23.81 -2.84
C ASP A 115 10.19 23.50 -4.03
N LEU A 116 10.61 22.23 -4.19
CA LEU A 116 11.43 21.83 -5.33
C LEU A 116 10.59 21.79 -6.63
N ASP A 117 9.33 21.35 -6.58
CA ASP A 117 8.44 21.38 -7.75
C ASP A 117 8.39 22.77 -8.38
N LYS A 118 8.20 23.81 -7.55
CA LYS A 118 8.20 25.21 -8.00
C LYS A 118 9.50 25.61 -8.69
N ILE A 119 10.65 25.30 -8.08
CA ILE A 119 11.97 25.61 -8.64
C ILE A 119 12.18 24.86 -9.96
N MET A 120 11.82 23.58 -10.02
CA MET A 120 11.95 22.77 -11.24
C MET A 120 11.15 23.35 -12.40
N ARG A 121 9.92 23.82 -12.15
CA ARG A 121 9.08 24.48 -13.17
C ARG A 121 9.66 25.80 -13.63
N GLU A 122 10.06 26.66 -12.70
CA GLU A 122 10.63 27.99 -12.99
C GLU A 122 11.94 27.88 -13.78
N GLN A 123 12.81 26.94 -13.43
CA GLN A 123 14.12 26.75 -14.04
C GLN A 123 14.14 25.70 -15.15
N LYS A 124 12.99 25.06 -15.45
CA LYS A 124 12.85 23.99 -16.46
C LYS A 124 13.79 22.81 -16.20
N ILE A 125 14.00 22.45 -14.94
CA ILE A 125 14.79 21.29 -14.54
C ILE A 125 13.89 20.05 -14.67
N PRO A 126 14.26 19.04 -15.48
CA PRO A 126 13.46 17.83 -15.61
C PRO A 126 13.55 16.95 -14.34
N LEU A 127 12.51 16.17 -14.06
CA LEU A 127 12.56 15.14 -13.02
C LEU A 127 13.61 14.09 -13.37
N PHE A 128 14.33 13.63 -12.36
CA PHE A 128 15.50 12.77 -12.51
C PHE A 128 15.45 11.56 -11.55
N ALA A 129 16.16 10.50 -11.91
CA ALA A 129 16.35 9.33 -11.07
C ALA A 129 17.44 9.56 -10.01
N LEU A 130 17.32 8.92 -8.84
CA LEU A 130 18.24 9.18 -7.73
C LEU A 130 19.64 8.57 -7.95
N GLU A 131 19.75 7.44 -8.61
CA GLU A 131 21.03 6.74 -8.79
C GLU A 131 21.95 7.47 -9.75
N SER A 132 21.52 7.67 -10.99
CA SER A 132 22.33 8.33 -12.03
C SER A 132 22.24 9.85 -11.98
N GLN A 133 21.12 10.40 -11.53
CA GLN A 133 20.71 11.81 -11.67
C GLN A 133 20.35 12.19 -13.12
N ASP A 134 20.11 11.19 -13.97
CA ASP A 134 19.67 11.42 -15.34
C ASP A 134 18.18 11.75 -15.40
N PRO A 135 17.74 12.56 -16.40
CA PRO A 135 16.32 12.86 -16.63
C PRO A 135 15.50 11.59 -16.87
N VAL A 136 14.33 11.49 -16.25
CA VAL A 136 13.42 10.32 -16.38
C VAL A 136 13.03 10.07 -17.84
N LYS A 137 12.93 11.12 -18.65
CA LYS A 137 12.61 11.01 -20.08
C LYS A 137 13.62 10.16 -20.89
N GLU A 138 14.85 10.01 -20.40
CA GLU A 138 15.92 9.25 -21.06
C GLU A 138 15.88 7.74 -20.79
N PHE A 139 14.90 7.28 -20.01
CA PHE A 139 14.73 5.87 -19.67
C PHE A 139 13.85 5.14 -20.71
N ASP A 140 13.96 3.82 -20.77
CA ASP A 140 13.09 2.98 -21.60
C ASP A 140 11.71 2.80 -20.97
N PHE A 141 11.65 2.73 -19.63
CA PHE A 141 10.42 2.57 -18.87
C PHE A 141 10.32 3.57 -17.73
N LEU A 142 9.10 4.09 -17.50
CA LEU A 142 8.70 4.75 -16.27
C LEU A 142 7.62 3.90 -15.59
N CYS A 143 8.00 3.16 -14.55
CA CYS A 143 7.08 2.33 -13.77
C CYS A 143 6.60 3.12 -12.56
N ILE A 144 5.28 3.26 -12.38
CA ILE A 144 4.67 4.05 -11.30
C ILE A 144 3.86 3.14 -10.37
N THR A 145 4.16 3.18 -9.08
CA THR A 145 3.43 2.43 -8.05
C THR A 145 2.13 3.14 -7.68
N LEU A 146 0.99 2.51 -7.93
CA LEU A 146 -0.33 3.04 -7.63
C LEU A 146 -0.86 2.38 -6.33
N GLY A 147 -0.47 2.92 -5.19
CA GLY A 147 -0.80 2.36 -3.87
C GLY A 147 -2.01 2.99 -3.19
N TYR A 148 -2.36 4.23 -3.57
CA TYR A 148 -3.45 5.00 -2.98
C TYR A 148 -4.00 6.02 -3.98
N GLU A 149 -5.31 6.15 -4.08
CA GLU A 149 -5.98 6.96 -5.10
C GLU A 149 -5.68 8.46 -4.95
N MET A 150 -5.48 8.94 -3.72
CA MET A 150 -5.19 10.35 -3.47
C MET A 150 -3.79 10.80 -3.95
N CYS A 151 -3.01 9.91 -4.59
CA CYS A 151 -1.75 10.24 -5.25
C CYS A 151 -1.90 10.44 -6.78
N TYR A 152 -3.11 10.43 -7.34
CA TYR A 152 -3.30 10.49 -8.79
C TYR A 152 -2.82 11.80 -9.43
N THR A 153 -2.97 12.93 -8.74
CA THR A 153 -2.40 14.23 -9.20
C THR A 153 -0.86 14.21 -9.17
N ASN A 154 -0.24 13.50 -8.23
CA ASN A 154 1.21 13.33 -8.19
C ASN A 154 1.74 12.46 -9.34
N VAL A 155 0.91 11.55 -9.89
CA VAL A 155 1.24 10.83 -11.13
C VAL A 155 1.38 11.81 -12.28
N LEU A 156 0.45 12.75 -12.42
CA LEU A 156 0.52 13.78 -13.46
C LEU A 156 1.71 14.73 -13.23
N GLN A 157 2.01 15.10 -11.99
CA GLN A 157 3.23 15.85 -11.63
C GLN A 157 4.50 15.11 -12.10
N THR A 158 4.56 13.80 -11.87
CA THR A 158 5.70 12.96 -12.29
C THR A 158 5.89 13.01 -13.81
N LEU A 159 4.82 12.88 -14.59
CA LEU A 159 4.87 12.95 -16.05
C LEU A 159 5.28 14.33 -16.54
N ASP A 160 4.65 15.37 -16.02
CA ASP A 160 4.86 16.75 -16.42
C ASP A 160 6.29 17.22 -16.12
N LEU A 161 6.77 17.03 -14.89
CA LEU A 161 8.14 17.36 -14.51
C LEU A 161 9.19 16.52 -15.27
N SER A 162 8.83 15.31 -15.67
CA SER A 162 9.68 14.47 -16.55
C SER A 162 9.67 14.95 -18.01
N GLN A 163 8.87 15.96 -18.36
CA GLN A 163 8.67 16.44 -19.73
C GLN A 163 8.17 15.32 -20.67
N ILE A 164 7.33 14.44 -20.13
CA ILE A 164 6.64 13.38 -20.86
C ILE A 164 5.19 13.85 -21.07
N PRO A 165 4.64 13.77 -22.29
CA PRO A 165 3.24 14.13 -22.53
C PRO A 165 2.30 13.41 -21.56
N LEU A 166 1.36 14.15 -20.94
CA LEU A 166 0.42 13.59 -19.97
C LEU A 166 -0.42 12.48 -20.62
N MET A 167 -0.98 12.76 -21.80
CA MET A 167 -1.81 11.80 -22.53
C MET A 167 -0.94 10.77 -23.24
N ALA A 168 -1.21 9.48 -23.01
CA ALA A 168 -0.46 8.38 -23.64
C ALA A 168 -0.49 8.43 -25.17
N LYS A 169 -1.63 8.87 -25.76
CA LYS A 169 -1.80 9.01 -27.22
C LYS A 169 -0.89 10.06 -27.87
N GLU A 170 -0.26 10.93 -27.07
CA GLU A 170 0.63 12.01 -27.56
C GLU A 170 2.11 11.62 -27.48
N ARG A 171 2.41 10.42 -26.97
CA ARG A 171 3.78 9.91 -26.82
C ARG A 171 4.26 9.21 -28.08
N ASP A 172 5.47 9.54 -28.47
CA ASP A 172 6.19 8.92 -29.57
C ASP A 172 7.31 7.99 -29.08
N GLU A 173 8.16 7.54 -29.99
CA GLU A 173 9.29 6.64 -29.75
C GLU A 173 10.37 7.24 -28.83
N SER A 174 10.39 8.55 -28.65
CA SER A 174 11.35 9.25 -27.77
C SER A 174 10.95 9.24 -26.31
N CYS A 175 9.74 8.80 -26.00
CA CYS A 175 9.20 8.77 -24.66
C CYS A 175 9.32 7.36 -24.04
N PRO A 176 9.59 7.23 -22.73
CA PRO A 176 9.54 5.94 -22.06
C PRO A 176 8.14 5.32 -22.13
N ILE A 177 8.07 4.01 -22.00
CA ILE A 177 6.80 3.30 -21.79
C ILE A 177 6.37 3.55 -20.35
N VAL A 178 5.19 4.12 -20.16
CA VAL A 178 4.65 4.43 -18.82
C VAL A 178 3.76 3.29 -18.33
N ILE A 179 4.16 2.68 -17.21
CA ILE A 179 3.52 1.50 -16.63
C ILE A 179 2.95 1.84 -15.25
N GLY A 180 1.67 1.50 -15.03
CA GLY A 180 1.03 1.55 -13.72
C GLY A 180 0.92 0.17 -13.08
N GLY A 181 1.16 0.05 -11.79
CA GLY A 181 0.96 -1.19 -11.03
C GLY A 181 0.66 -0.92 -9.56
N GLY A 182 0.16 -1.92 -8.85
CA GLY A 182 -0.19 -1.81 -7.43
C GLY A 182 -1.68 -1.99 -7.17
N ALA A 183 -2.12 -1.71 -5.93
CA ALA A 183 -3.51 -1.98 -5.51
C ALA A 183 -4.55 -1.17 -6.29
N CYS A 184 -4.26 0.08 -6.65
CA CYS A 184 -5.19 0.91 -7.42
C CYS A 184 -5.28 0.51 -8.90
N ALA A 185 -4.30 -0.26 -9.43
CA ALA A 185 -4.38 -0.80 -10.79
C ALA A 185 -5.53 -1.82 -10.98
N TYR A 186 -6.18 -2.26 -9.90
CA TYR A 186 -7.41 -3.05 -9.98
C TYR A 186 -8.66 -2.23 -10.39
N ASN A 187 -8.58 -0.91 -10.40
CA ASN A 187 -9.44 -0.03 -11.19
C ASN A 187 -8.57 1.01 -11.91
N PRO A 188 -7.99 0.68 -13.06
CA PRO A 188 -7.06 1.56 -13.76
C PRO A 188 -7.77 2.67 -14.55
N GLU A 189 -9.10 2.57 -14.74
CA GLU A 189 -9.85 3.41 -15.65
C GLU A 189 -9.75 4.93 -15.38
N PRO A 190 -9.74 5.42 -14.12
CA PRO A 190 -9.53 6.84 -13.84
C PRO A 190 -8.20 7.41 -14.37
N LEU A 191 -7.19 6.54 -14.53
CA LEU A 191 -5.88 6.92 -15.04
C LEU A 191 -5.57 6.38 -16.43
N ALA A 192 -6.49 5.62 -17.04
CA ALA A 192 -6.27 4.93 -18.32
C ALA A 192 -5.70 5.81 -19.45
N PRO A 193 -6.14 7.07 -19.67
CA PRO A 193 -5.59 7.91 -20.73
C PRO A 193 -4.15 8.38 -20.50
N PHE A 194 -3.63 8.28 -19.27
CA PHE A 194 -2.29 8.74 -18.91
C PHE A 194 -1.23 7.65 -18.94
N PHE A 195 -1.61 6.37 -19.08
CA PHE A 195 -0.70 5.23 -19.08
C PHE A 195 -0.69 4.49 -20.41
N ASP A 196 0.47 3.98 -20.78
CA ASP A 196 0.60 3.11 -21.95
C ASP A 196 0.09 1.71 -21.63
N LEU A 197 0.38 1.22 -20.43
CA LEU A 197 -0.11 -0.06 -19.94
C LEU A 197 -0.18 -0.11 -18.41
N PHE A 198 -1.00 -1.02 -17.90
CA PHE A 198 -1.04 -1.39 -16.48
C PHE A 198 -0.68 -2.86 -16.33
N TYR A 199 -0.06 -3.17 -15.22
CA TYR A 199 0.17 -4.53 -14.77
C TYR A 199 -0.74 -4.88 -13.60
N ILE A 200 -1.47 -6.00 -13.72
CA ILE A 200 -2.43 -6.48 -12.74
C ILE A 200 -1.89 -7.73 -12.07
N GLY A 201 -1.44 -7.59 -10.82
CA GLY A 201 -0.93 -8.72 -10.05
C GLY A 201 0.33 -8.42 -9.26
N GLU A 202 1.09 -9.47 -8.97
CA GLU A 202 2.35 -9.42 -8.23
C GLU A 202 3.52 -9.29 -9.21
N GLY A 203 4.31 -8.24 -9.04
CA GLY A 203 5.30 -7.80 -10.02
C GLY A 203 6.39 -8.82 -10.34
N GLU A 204 6.64 -9.75 -9.45
CA GLU A 204 7.70 -10.76 -9.61
C GLU A 204 7.46 -11.73 -10.77
N THR A 205 6.25 -11.82 -11.30
CA THR A 205 5.89 -12.87 -12.26
C THR A 205 6.04 -12.48 -13.73
N VAL A 206 6.07 -11.20 -14.08
CA VAL A 206 5.82 -10.75 -15.48
C VAL A 206 6.90 -9.85 -16.07
N TYR A 207 7.59 -9.08 -15.25
CA TYR A 207 8.50 -8.06 -15.76
C TYR A 207 9.65 -8.60 -16.63
N ASP A 208 10.15 -9.80 -16.34
CA ASP A 208 11.20 -10.42 -17.15
C ASP A 208 10.70 -10.64 -18.59
N ALA A 209 9.51 -11.23 -18.76
CA ALA A 209 8.91 -11.41 -20.07
C ALA A 209 8.63 -10.09 -20.80
N LEU A 210 8.20 -9.05 -20.05
CA LEU A 210 7.94 -7.73 -20.60
C LEU A 210 9.22 -7.05 -21.10
N PHE A 211 10.31 -7.07 -20.32
CA PHE A 211 11.59 -6.49 -20.72
C PHE A 211 12.24 -7.25 -21.87
N ASP A 212 12.12 -8.57 -21.89
CA ASP A 212 12.64 -9.38 -23.01
C ASP A 212 11.84 -9.15 -24.30
N ALA A 213 10.51 -8.98 -24.21
CA ALA A 213 9.68 -8.58 -25.36
C ALA A 213 10.05 -7.18 -25.88
N TYR A 214 10.35 -6.23 -24.99
CA TYR A 214 10.80 -4.89 -25.36
C TYR A 214 12.15 -4.93 -26.10
N LYS A 215 13.14 -5.64 -25.56
CA LYS A 215 14.46 -5.81 -26.20
C LYS A 215 14.33 -6.45 -27.57
N ALA A 216 13.53 -7.50 -27.68
CA ALA A 216 13.27 -8.16 -28.97
C ALA A 216 12.60 -7.22 -29.98
N ASN A 217 11.64 -6.39 -29.52
CA ASN A 217 11.00 -5.37 -30.37
C ASN A 217 12.01 -4.33 -30.86
N LYS A 218 12.81 -3.78 -29.97
CA LYS A 218 13.85 -2.77 -30.26
C LYS A 218 14.90 -3.32 -31.25
N THR A 219 15.35 -4.56 -31.03
CA THR A 219 16.30 -5.24 -31.95
C THR A 219 15.72 -5.45 -33.34
N ALA A 220 14.42 -5.73 -33.43
CA ALA A 220 13.72 -5.89 -34.72
C ALA A 220 13.37 -4.56 -35.41
N GLY A 221 13.64 -3.41 -34.77
CA GLY A 221 13.25 -2.08 -35.30
C GLY A 221 11.73 -1.85 -35.24
N GLY A 222 11.02 -2.55 -34.35
CA GLY A 222 9.58 -2.40 -34.19
C GLY A 222 9.20 -1.08 -33.51
N SER A 223 8.00 -0.59 -33.83
CA SER A 223 7.42 0.63 -33.27
C SER A 223 6.95 0.45 -31.80
N ARG A 224 6.59 1.57 -31.15
CA ARG A 224 5.90 1.58 -29.85
C ARG A 224 4.61 0.76 -29.87
N GLU A 225 3.79 0.90 -30.94
CA GLU A 225 2.55 0.13 -31.10
C GLU A 225 2.83 -1.37 -31.24
N ASP A 226 3.86 -1.78 -31.99
CA ASP A 226 4.28 -3.17 -32.10
C ASP A 226 4.66 -3.77 -30.75
N PHE A 227 5.37 -3.00 -29.92
CA PHE A 227 5.69 -3.42 -28.57
C PHE A 227 4.41 -3.56 -27.70
N LEU A 228 3.52 -2.57 -27.71
CA LEU A 228 2.28 -2.61 -26.93
C LEU A 228 1.38 -3.78 -27.33
N MET A 229 1.33 -4.12 -28.63
CA MET A 229 0.63 -5.32 -29.12
C MET A 229 1.23 -6.62 -28.58
N LYS A 230 2.56 -6.72 -28.48
CA LYS A 230 3.24 -7.86 -27.87
C LYS A 230 3.00 -7.90 -26.36
N ALA A 231 3.09 -6.76 -25.70
CA ALA A 231 2.83 -6.62 -24.26
C ALA A 231 1.41 -7.03 -23.90
N ALA A 232 0.40 -6.68 -24.70
CA ALA A 232 -1.00 -7.05 -24.48
C ALA A 232 -1.26 -8.57 -24.52
N GLN A 233 -0.32 -9.37 -25.08
CA GLN A 233 -0.39 -10.84 -25.05
C GLN A 233 0.19 -11.43 -23.76
N ILE A 234 0.90 -10.65 -22.96
CA ILE A 234 1.49 -11.11 -21.72
C ILE A 234 0.39 -11.11 -20.63
N PRO A 235 0.16 -12.23 -19.93
CA PRO A 235 -0.87 -12.29 -18.89
C PRO A 235 -0.67 -11.21 -17.82
N GLY A 236 -1.74 -10.55 -17.43
CA GLY A 236 -1.71 -9.46 -16.45
C GLY A 236 -1.48 -8.06 -17.02
N ILE A 237 -1.15 -7.94 -18.29
CA ILE A 237 -0.97 -6.63 -18.93
C ILE A 237 -2.30 -6.13 -19.51
N TYR A 238 -2.64 -4.90 -19.16
CA TYR A 238 -3.75 -4.12 -19.70
C TYR A 238 -3.21 -2.92 -20.46
N VAL A 239 -3.53 -2.79 -21.76
CA VAL A 239 -3.18 -1.66 -22.61
C VAL A 239 -4.44 -0.85 -22.91
N PRO A 240 -4.70 0.29 -22.22
CA PRO A 240 -5.97 1.01 -22.30
C PRO A 240 -6.37 1.43 -23.70
N ALA A 241 -5.40 1.78 -24.56
CA ALA A 241 -5.63 2.17 -25.95
C ALA A 241 -6.26 1.06 -26.82
N PHE A 242 -6.20 -0.19 -26.37
CA PHE A 242 -6.73 -1.33 -27.09
C PHE A 242 -8.14 -1.77 -26.64
N TYR A 243 -8.82 -0.92 -25.87
CA TYR A 243 -10.20 -1.18 -25.39
C TYR A 243 -11.08 0.05 -25.57
N ASP A 244 -12.25 -0.17 -26.13
CA ASP A 244 -13.31 0.82 -26.24
C ASP A 244 -14.31 0.67 -25.11
N VAL A 245 -14.75 1.82 -24.59
CA VAL A 245 -15.78 1.90 -23.55
C VAL A 245 -16.94 2.73 -24.12
N ALA A 246 -18.14 2.14 -24.13
CA ALA A 246 -19.36 2.85 -24.51
C ALA A 246 -20.26 3.02 -23.28
N TYR A 247 -20.99 4.14 -23.25
CA TYR A 247 -21.90 4.49 -22.15
C TYR A 247 -23.34 4.53 -22.63
N LYS A 248 -24.29 4.21 -21.74
CA LYS A 248 -25.72 4.38 -21.93
C LYS A 248 -26.15 5.83 -21.63
N GLU A 249 -27.39 6.17 -21.95
CA GLU A 249 -27.98 7.50 -21.64
C GLU A 249 -27.98 7.80 -20.13
N ASP A 250 -28.12 6.77 -19.28
CA ASP A 250 -28.07 6.89 -17.82
C ASP A 250 -26.67 7.05 -17.25
N GLY A 251 -25.65 7.11 -18.10
CA GLY A 251 -24.26 7.22 -17.71
C GLY A 251 -23.57 5.90 -17.32
N THR A 252 -24.31 4.77 -17.24
CA THR A 252 -23.70 3.46 -16.95
C THR A 252 -22.97 2.91 -18.17
N ILE A 253 -22.00 2.01 -17.94
CA ILE A 253 -21.23 1.38 -19.03
C ILE A 253 -22.15 0.44 -19.82
N ALA A 254 -22.25 0.68 -21.14
CA ALA A 254 -22.98 -0.17 -22.07
C ALA A 254 -22.14 -1.35 -22.54
N SER A 255 -20.86 -1.11 -22.83
CA SER A 255 -19.89 -2.15 -23.22
C SER A 255 -18.47 -1.73 -22.88
N PHE A 256 -17.64 -2.73 -22.63
CA PHE A 256 -16.19 -2.64 -22.45
C PHE A 256 -15.56 -3.79 -23.24
N ALA A 257 -14.86 -3.49 -24.33
CA ALA A 257 -14.40 -4.52 -25.25
C ALA A 257 -13.07 -4.17 -25.93
N PRO A 258 -12.22 -5.16 -26.25
CA PRO A 258 -11.03 -4.93 -27.04
C PRO A 258 -11.39 -4.44 -28.45
N ASN A 259 -10.61 -3.51 -28.96
CA ASN A 259 -10.76 -2.90 -30.29
C ASN A 259 -9.70 -3.38 -31.29
N ARG A 260 -8.86 -4.35 -30.90
CA ARG A 260 -7.81 -4.96 -31.72
C ARG A 260 -7.95 -6.48 -31.72
N PRO A 261 -7.75 -7.17 -32.85
CA PRO A 261 -7.68 -8.63 -32.89
C PRO A 261 -6.56 -9.16 -32.00
N GLY A 262 -6.84 -10.24 -31.27
CA GLY A 262 -5.86 -10.91 -30.41
C GLY A 262 -5.70 -10.29 -29.02
N VAL A 263 -6.25 -9.11 -28.74
CA VAL A 263 -6.26 -8.53 -27.40
C VAL A 263 -7.25 -9.31 -26.51
N PRO A 264 -6.87 -9.73 -25.29
CA PRO A 264 -7.72 -10.56 -24.44
C PRO A 264 -8.99 -9.83 -23.97
N GLN A 265 -10.14 -10.50 -23.95
CA GLN A 265 -11.39 -9.95 -23.43
C GLN A 265 -11.32 -9.62 -21.93
N LYS A 266 -10.54 -10.41 -21.17
CA LYS A 266 -10.29 -10.20 -19.74
C LYS A 266 -8.79 -10.24 -19.45
N VAL A 267 -8.36 -9.31 -18.62
CA VAL A 267 -7.00 -9.28 -18.09
C VAL A 267 -6.93 -10.10 -16.81
N GLN A 268 -6.15 -11.17 -16.83
CA GLN A 268 -6.06 -12.11 -15.72
C GLN A 268 -4.94 -11.71 -14.76
N LYS A 269 -5.30 -11.51 -13.48
CA LYS A 269 -4.32 -11.25 -12.41
C LYS A 269 -3.24 -12.33 -12.37
N GLN A 270 -2.00 -11.90 -12.23
CA GLN A 270 -0.85 -12.79 -12.01
C GLN A 270 -0.42 -12.78 -10.55
N LEU A 271 0.07 -13.91 -10.05
CA LEU A 271 0.57 -14.04 -8.68
C LEU A 271 1.65 -15.12 -8.57
N ILE A 272 2.49 -15.01 -7.54
CA ILE A 272 3.39 -16.08 -7.11
C ILE A 272 2.55 -17.16 -6.43
N VAL A 273 2.56 -18.37 -6.96
CA VAL A 273 1.85 -19.51 -6.37
C VAL A 273 2.60 -20.09 -5.18
N ASP A 274 3.90 -20.26 -5.33
CA ASP A 274 4.85 -20.75 -4.31
C ASP A 274 5.76 -19.59 -3.90
N MET A 275 5.56 -19.07 -2.69
CA MET A 275 6.28 -17.88 -2.19
C MET A 275 7.78 -18.14 -2.03
N ASP A 276 8.20 -19.35 -1.69
CA ASP A 276 9.60 -19.64 -1.45
C ASP A 276 10.41 -19.73 -2.74
N LYS A 277 9.76 -20.13 -3.85
CA LYS A 277 10.40 -20.17 -5.17
C LYS A 277 10.29 -18.88 -5.97
N GLY A 278 9.19 -18.16 -5.84
CA GLY A 278 8.90 -16.98 -6.65
C GLY A 278 9.28 -15.65 -6.01
N TYR A 279 9.40 -15.61 -4.69
CA TYR A 279 9.75 -14.40 -3.96
C TYR A 279 11.23 -14.05 -4.12
N CYS A 280 11.52 -12.77 -4.33
CA CYS A 280 12.89 -12.28 -4.47
C CYS A 280 13.31 -11.51 -3.19
N PRO A 281 13.92 -12.17 -2.20
CA PRO A 281 14.24 -11.53 -0.93
C PRO A 281 15.23 -10.38 -1.10
N ILE A 282 15.04 -9.33 -0.31
CA ILE A 282 15.93 -8.17 -0.25
C ILE A 282 17.03 -8.49 0.77
N GLU A 283 18.20 -8.88 0.33
CA GLU A 283 19.34 -9.16 1.23
C GLU A 283 20.05 -7.89 1.70
N LYS A 284 20.06 -6.86 0.85
CA LYS A 284 20.77 -5.59 1.05
C LYS A 284 19.81 -4.42 0.88
N PRO A 285 18.93 -4.15 1.87
CA PRO A 285 18.02 -3.02 1.78
C PRO A 285 18.77 -1.70 1.66
N VAL A 286 18.28 -0.81 0.81
CA VAL A 286 18.82 0.54 0.70
C VAL A 286 18.58 1.26 2.02
N VAL A 287 19.64 1.88 2.57
CA VAL A 287 19.58 2.58 3.86
C VAL A 287 19.42 4.07 3.62
N PRO A 288 18.26 4.67 3.97
CA PRO A 288 18.01 6.08 3.72
C PRO A 288 18.94 7.00 4.53
N PHE A 289 19.27 8.18 3.98
CA PHE A 289 20.07 9.19 4.69
C PHE A 289 19.26 10.00 5.70
N ILE A 290 17.94 10.06 5.51
CA ILE A 290 16.99 10.69 6.44
C ILE A 290 16.01 9.62 6.93
N LYS A 291 15.41 9.89 8.09
CA LYS A 291 14.43 8.97 8.66
C LYS A 291 13.24 8.79 7.72
N ALA A 292 13.04 7.57 7.22
CA ALA A 292 11.86 7.19 6.48
C ALA A 292 10.66 6.99 7.42
N THR A 293 9.44 6.97 6.88
CA THR A 293 8.21 6.72 7.67
C THR A 293 8.25 5.35 8.34
N GLN A 294 8.79 4.35 7.64
CA GLN A 294 9.04 2.98 8.13
C GLN A 294 10.55 2.72 8.13
N ASP A 295 11.29 3.32 9.09
CA ASP A 295 12.75 3.20 9.19
C ASP A 295 13.17 1.90 9.87
N ARG A 296 12.95 0.77 9.19
CA ARG A 296 13.14 -0.58 9.71
C ARG A 296 13.25 -1.63 8.62
N VAL A 297 13.77 -2.79 8.97
CA VAL A 297 13.69 -3.99 8.13
C VAL A 297 12.27 -4.55 8.16
N THR A 298 11.74 -4.88 6.99
CA THR A 298 10.40 -5.46 6.86
C THR A 298 10.47 -6.85 6.26
N LEU A 299 10.05 -7.86 7.03
CA LEU A 299 9.88 -9.24 6.56
C LEU A 299 8.44 -9.46 6.13
N GLU A 300 8.22 -9.70 4.86
CA GLU A 300 6.92 -10.17 4.36
C GLU A 300 6.80 -11.66 4.66
N ILE A 301 5.93 -12.02 5.63
CA ILE A 301 5.80 -13.40 6.09
C ILE A 301 4.77 -14.20 5.30
N GLN A 302 3.79 -13.51 4.71
CA GLN A 302 2.73 -14.10 3.90
C GLN A 302 2.04 -13.06 3.04
N ARG A 303 1.42 -13.48 1.93
CA ARG A 303 0.51 -12.70 1.09
C ARG A 303 -0.89 -13.27 1.08
N GLY A 304 -1.89 -12.38 1.01
CA GLY A 304 -3.29 -12.73 1.09
C GLY A 304 -3.79 -12.79 2.53
N CYS A 305 -5.05 -13.19 2.69
CA CYS A 305 -5.70 -13.29 4.00
C CYS A 305 -6.76 -14.39 3.95
N ILE A 306 -6.85 -15.18 5.04
CA ILE A 306 -7.88 -16.23 5.17
C ILE A 306 -9.26 -15.66 5.51
N ARG A 307 -9.30 -14.40 5.98
CA ARG A 307 -10.53 -13.78 6.47
C ARG A 307 -11.41 -13.32 5.30
N GLY A 308 -12.67 -13.13 5.59
CA GLY A 308 -13.68 -12.78 4.59
C GLY A 308 -14.32 -11.42 4.81
N CYS A 309 -13.59 -10.44 5.38
CA CYS A 309 -14.11 -9.10 5.62
C CYS A 309 -14.64 -8.48 4.31
N ARG A 310 -15.94 -8.14 4.28
CA ARG A 310 -16.67 -7.78 3.06
C ARG A 310 -16.33 -6.40 2.50
N PHE A 311 -15.68 -5.57 3.29
CA PHE A 311 -15.21 -4.24 2.88
C PHE A 311 -13.76 -4.26 2.39
N CYS A 312 -12.99 -5.30 2.68
CA CYS A 312 -11.54 -5.29 2.54
C CYS A 312 -11.11 -5.69 1.11
N GLN A 313 -10.65 -4.73 0.31
CA GLN A 313 -10.14 -4.98 -1.03
C GLN A 313 -8.89 -5.88 -1.00
N ALA A 314 -7.92 -5.58 -0.14
CA ALA A 314 -6.70 -6.38 -0.01
C ALA A 314 -7.00 -7.84 0.33
N GLY A 315 -7.99 -8.10 1.22
CA GLY A 315 -8.45 -9.44 1.55
C GLY A 315 -9.07 -10.22 0.37
N MET A 316 -9.41 -9.54 -0.72
CA MET A 316 -9.98 -10.16 -1.93
C MET A 316 -8.94 -10.25 -3.05
N ILE A 317 -8.27 -9.14 -3.39
CA ILE A 317 -7.35 -9.12 -4.54
C ILE A 317 -6.05 -9.90 -4.31
N TYR A 318 -5.63 -10.12 -3.06
CA TYR A 318 -4.42 -10.89 -2.75
C TYR A 318 -4.68 -12.37 -2.43
N ARG A 319 -5.91 -12.88 -2.62
CA ARG A 319 -6.21 -14.32 -2.49
C ARG A 319 -5.51 -15.15 -3.56
N PRO A 320 -5.11 -16.41 -3.23
CA PRO A 320 -5.19 -17.12 -1.94
C PRO A 320 -4.14 -16.66 -0.93
N LEU A 321 -4.29 -17.06 0.36
CA LEU A 321 -3.23 -16.93 1.36
C LEU A 321 -2.07 -17.86 0.99
N ARG A 322 -0.86 -17.32 0.96
CA ARG A 322 0.41 -18.05 0.73
C ARG A 322 1.41 -17.58 1.78
N GLU A 323 1.97 -18.54 2.51
CA GLU A 323 2.95 -18.32 3.56
C GLU A 323 4.36 -18.53 3.01
N ARG A 324 5.34 -17.88 3.59
CA ARG A 324 6.77 -18.14 3.36
C ARG A 324 7.29 -19.12 4.40
N ASP A 325 8.27 -19.92 4.00
CA ASP A 325 8.97 -20.84 4.90
C ASP A 325 9.67 -20.08 6.02
N VAL A 326 9.60 -20.63 7.24
CA VAL A 326 10.14 -19.97 8.44
C VAL A 326 11.66 -19.90 8.42
N GLU A 327 12.36 -20.88 7.87
CA GLU A 327 13.84 -20.88 7.78
C GLU A 327 14.30 -19.83 6.76
N GLU A 328 13.63 -19.69 5.61
CA GLU A 328 13.88 -18.63 4.64
C GLU A 328 13.67 -17.23 5.26
N LEU A 329 12.71 -17.07 6.15
CA LEU A 329 12.47 -15.82 6.87
C LEU A 329 13.59 -15.55 7.90
N LYS A 330 14.07 -16.57 8.60
CA LYS A 330 15.20 -16.46 9.55
C LYS A 330 16.47 -15.99 8.84
N GLU A 331 16.79 -16.60 7.70
CA GLU A 331 17.97 -16.21 6.89
C GLU A 331 17.80 -14.79 6.32
N SER A 332 16.61 -14.45 5.82
CA SER A 332 16.30 -13.10 5.34
C SER A 332 16.51 -12.06 6.45
N ALA A 333 16.04 -12.32 7.67
CA ALA A 333 16.23 -11.43 8.83
C ALA A 333 17.71 -11.19 9.12
N ARG A 334 18.52 -12.26 9.16
CA ARG A 334 19.96 -12.17 9.37
C ARG A 334 20.64 -11.32 8.29
N ALA A 335 20.34 -11.60 7.02
CA ALA A 335 20.94 -10.90 5.89
C ALA A 335 20.57 -9.41 5.89
N MET A 336 19.29 -9.08 6.05
CA MET A 336 18.80 -7.71 6.01
C MET A 336 19.36 -6.87 7.15
N LEU A 337 19.31 -7.35 8.40
CA LEU A 337 19.83 -6.63 9.57
C LEU A 337 21.34 -6.44 9.49
N LYS A 338 22.07 -7.48 9.08
CA LYS A 338 23.54 -7.42 8.90
C LYS A 338 23.95 -6.37 7.86
N ASN A 339 23.22 -6.28 6.76
CA ASN A 339 23.60 -5.43 5.63
C ASN A 339 23.06 -3.99 5.73
N SER A 340 22.09 -3.73 6.60
CA SER A 340 21.51 -2.40 6.77
C SER A 340 21.90 -1.71 8.08
N GLY A 341 22.04 -2.49 9.17
CA GLY A 341 22.28 -1.96 10.50
C GLY A 341 21.06 -1.34 11.16
N HIS A 342 19.85 -1.61 10.66
CA HIS A 342 18.60 -1.16 11.30
C HIS A 342 18.46 -1.76 12.71
N GLU A 343 17.83 -1.01 13.61
CA GLU A 343 17.57 -1.39 15.00
C GLU A 343 16.11 -1.85 15.22
N GLU A 344 15.33 -2.00 14.13
CA GLU A 344 13.97 -2.49 14.18
C GLU A 344 13.69 -3.46 13.01
N ILE A 345 12.98 -4.56 13.32
CA ILE A 345 12.46 -5.51 12.34
C ILE A 345 10.94 -5.62 12.51
N SER A 346 10.21 -5.59 11.39
CA SER A 346 8.75 -5.68 11.35
C SER A 346 8.30 -6.87 10.52
N LEU A 347 7.30 -7.62 11.01
CA LEU A 347 6.63 -8.67 10.24
C LEU A 347 5.49 -8.08 9.44
N SER A 348 5.53 -8.16 8.12
CA SER A 348 4.51 -7.61 7.23
C SER A 348 3.57 -8.69 6.72
N SER A 349 2.27 -8.46 6.92
CA SER A 349 1.18 -9.24 6.33
C SER A 349 -0.15 -8.52 6.49
N LEU A 350 -1.23 -9.04 5.88
CA LEU A 350 -2.59 -8.57 6.11
C LEU A 350 -3.19 -9.07 7.43
N SER A 351 -2.61 -10.14 8.04
CA SER A 351 -3.04 -10.71 9.31
C SER A 351 -1.93 -11.57 9.90
N SER A 352 -1.02 -10.96 10.65
CA SER A 352 0.17 -11.66 11.17
C SER A 352 -0.18 -12.78 12.14
N SER A 353 -1.26 -12.65 12.92
CA SER A 353 -1.75 -13.72 13.80
C SER A 353 -2.19 -15.00 13.08
N ASP A 354 -2.45 -14.92 11.77
CA ASP A 354 -2.88 -16.08 10.97
C ASP A 354 -1.70 -16.81 10.32
N TYR A 355 -0.45 -16.36 10.50
CA TYR A 355 0.75 -17.06 10.02
C TYR A 355 1.02 -18.31 10.86
N THR A 356 1.21 -19.45 10.21
CA THR A 356 1.29 -20.77 10.88
C THR A 356 2.47 -20.87 11.84
N HIS A 357 3.62 -20.29 11.51
CA HIS A 357 4.87 -20.37 12.28
C HIS A 357 5.20 -19.08 13.04
N LEU A 358 4.18 -18.27 13.41
CA LEU A 358 4.41 -16.97 14.04
C LEU A 358 5.22 -17.07 15.33
N GLU A 359 4.87 -18.00 16.23
CA GLU A 359 5.54 -18.15 17.52
C GLU A 359 7.00 -18.56 17.35
N GLU A 360 7.27 -19.52 16.47
CA GLU A 360 8.62 -19.98 16.16
C GLU A 360 9.49 -18.83 15.63
N LEU A 361 8.96 -18.07 14.66
CA LEU A 361 9.67 -16.93 14.07
C LEU A 361 9.95 -15.85 15.10
N VAL A 362 8.96 -15.50 15.93
CA VAL A 362 9.12 -14.44 16.95
C VAL A 362 10.11 -14.87 18.02
N ASN A 363 10.04 -16.10 18.53
CA ASN A 363 11.01 -16.62 19.49
C ASN A 363 12.43 -16.57 18.92
N PHE A 364 12.62 -17.00 17.68
CA PHE A 364 13.91 -16.90 16.99
C PHE A 364 14.41 -15.45 16.92
N LEU A 365 13.57 -14.50 16.52
CA LEU A 365 13.95 -13.08 16.40
C LEU A 365 14.35 -12.49 17.76
N ILE A 366 13.67 -12.89 18.84
CA ILE A 366 13.99 -12.47 20.21
C ILE A 366 15.35 -13.05 20.60
N ASP A 367 15.55 -14.36 20.49
CA ASP A 367 16.76 -15.05 20.93
C ASP A 367 18.01 -14.56 20.19
N GLU A 368 17.88 -14.37 18.87
CA GLU A 368 19.00 -13.98 18.01
C GLU A 368 19.36 -12.49 18.16
N PHE A 369 18.35 -11.59 18.23
CA PHE A 369 18.56 -10.15 18.05
C PHE A 369 18.32 -9.28 19.29
N LYS A 370 17.66 -9.79 20.36
CA LYS A 370 17.42 -9.02 21.59
C LYS A 370 18.72 -8.49 22.21
N SER A 371 19.76 -9.33 22.24
CA SER A 371 21.07 -8.93 22.79
C SER A 371 21.77 -7.85 21.95
N ALA A 372 21.40 -7.72 20.68
CA ALA A 372 21.87 -6.70 19.77
C ALA A 372 21.08 -5.39 19.86
N GLY A 373 20.00 -5.35 20.64
CA GLY A 373 19.16 -4.17 20.81
C GLY A 373 18.17 -3.92 19.66
N VAL A 374 17.90 -4.96 18.84
CA VAL A 374 16.92 -4.86 17.75
C VAL A 374 15.50 -5.00 18.30
N ASN A 375 14.65 -4.03 17.99
CA ASN A 375 13.23 -4.05 18.33
C ASN A 375 12.45 -4.90 17.32
N ILE A 376 11.44 -5.64 17.81
CA ILE A 376 10.53 -6.41 16.95
C ILE A 376 9.18 -5.71 16.94
N SER A 377 8.67 -5.40 15.75
CA SER A 377 7.38 -4.79 15.52
C SER A 377 6.43 -5.77 14.84
N LEU A 378 5.25 -5.93 15.41
CA LEU A 378 4.20 -6.84 14.93
C LEU A 378 2.95 -6.02 14.55
N PRO A 379 2.96 -5.34 13.42
CA PRO A 379 1.74 -4.69 12.92
C PRO A 379 0.72 -5.75 12.50
N SER A 380 -0.55 -5.40 12.44
CA SER A 380 -1.62 -6.28 11.96
C SER A 380 -1.88 -7.53 12.82
N LEU A 381 -1.52 -7.48 14.11
CA LEU A 381 -1.96 -8.50 15.05
C LEU A 381 -3.46 -8.37 15.32
N ARG A 382 -4.15 -9.52 15.32
CA ARG A 382 -5.53 -9.59 15.78
C ARG A 382 -5.56 -9.79 17.29
N ILE A 383 -6.67 -9.42 17.90
CA ILE A 383 -6.88 -9.42 19.37
C ILE A 383 -7.11 -10.83 19.96
N ASP A 384 -6.88 -11.90 19.22
CA ASP A 384 -7.04 -13.27 19.74
C ASP A 384 -5.91 -13.64 20.73
N ALA A 385 -6.21 -14.51 21.69
CA ALA A 385 -5.40 -14.81 22.87
C ALA A 385 -3.94 -15.21 22.58
N PHE A 386 -3.69 -15.89 21.47
CA PHE A 386 -2.35 -16.33 21.07
C PHE A 386 -1.40 -15.16 20.75
N ALA A 387 -1.93 -14.09 20.16
CA ALA A 387 -1.12 -12.92 19.81
C ALA A 387 -0.58 -12.18 21.05
N LEU A 388 -1.23 -12.29 22.19
CA LEU A 388 -0.87 -11.57 23.42
C LEU A 388 0.31 -12.20 24.16
N ASP A 389 0.42 -13.54 24.18
CA ASP A 389 1.60 -14.22 24.74
C ASP A 389 2.86 -13.88 23.94
N VAL A 390 2.76 -13.90 22.61
CA VAL A 390 3.84 -13.47 21.71
C VAL A 390 4.19 -11.99 21.93
N MET A 391 3.18 -11.12 22.11
CA MET A 391 3.42 -9.70 22.38
C MET A 391 4.09 -9.44 23.71
N SER A 392 3.76 -10.17 24.77
CA SER A 392 4.40 -10.02 26.08
C SER A 392 5.89 -10.28 26.01
N LYS A 393 6.31 -11.28 25.22
CA LYS A 393 7.71 -11.64 25.00
C LYS A 393 8.49 -10.55 24.22
N VAL A 394 7.82 -9.88 23.28
CA VAL A 394 8.44 -8.82 22.44
C VAL A 394 8.62 -7.51 23.20
N GLN A 395 7.77 -7.20 24.16
CA GLN A 395 7.65 -5.86 24.76
C GLN A 395 8.55 -5.53 25.94
N ASP A 396 9.40 -6.45 26.38
CA ASP A 396 10.44 -6.13 27.37
C ASP A 396 11.39 -4.98 26.91
N ILE A 397 11.33 -4.61 25.62
CA ILE A 397 12.25 -3.66 25.01
C ILE A 397 11.63 -2.26 24.89
N LYS A 398 10.36 -2.13 24.44
CA LYS A 398 9.66 -0.83 24.34
C LYS A 398 8.14 -1.02 24.27
N LYS A 399 7.40 -0.46 25.25
CA LYS A 399 5.93 -0.50 25.25
C LYS A 399 5.37 0.47 24.20
N SER A 400 4.74 -0.06 23.13
CA SER A 400 3.94 0.69 22.19
C SER A 400 2.46 0.68 22.57
N SER A 401 1.63 1.58 22.02
CA SER A 401 0.18 1.51 22.18
C SER A 401 -0.38 0.29 21.45
N LEU A 402 -1.32 -0.42 22.07
CA LEU A 402 -2.07 -1.47 21.43
C LEU A 402 -3.11 -0.90 20.47
N THR A 403 -3.22 -1.50 19.31
CA THR A 403 -4.19 -1.10 18.29
C THR A 403 -5.09 -2.27 17.96
N PHE A 404 -6.39 -2.06 18.09
CA PHE A 404 -7.43 -3.01 17.70
C PHE A 404 -8.32 -2.41 16.63
N ALA A 405 -8.79 -3.24 15.73
CA ALA A 405 -9.68 -2.84 14.64
C ALA A 405 -10.99 -3.66 14.70
N PRO A 406 -11.93 -3.34 15.59
CA PRO A 406 -13.24 -3.96 15.61
C PRO A 406 -14.04 -3.64 14.34
N GLU A 407 -13.80 -2.49 13.74
CA GLU A 407 -14.42 -1.90 12.55
C GLU A 407 -15.87 -1.47 12.74
N ALA A 408 -16.63 -2.14 13.61
CA ALA A 408 -18.02 -1.82 13.92
C ALA A 408 -18.31 -1.92 15.43
N GLY A 409 -19.20 -1.07 15.92
CA GLY A 409 -19.54 -0.97 17.34
C GLY A 409 -20.35 -2.15 17.86
N SER A 410 -21.32 -2.64 17.10
CA SER A 410 -22.20 -3.73 17.49
C SER A 410 -21.75 -5.08 16.93
N GLN A 411 -22.16 -6.19 17.59
CA GLN A 411 -21.93 -7.54 17.06
C GLN A 411 -22.65 -7.75 15.74
N ARG A 412 -23.91 -7.28 15.65
CA ARG A 412 -24.71 -7.33 14.42
C ARG A 412 -23.92 -6.76 13.21
N LEU A 413 -23.39 -5.56 13.36
CA LEU A 413 -22.70 -4.90 12.26
C LEU A 413 -21.33 -5.55 12.00
N ARG A 414 -20.64 -6.11 13.01
CA ARG A 414 -19.44 -6.94 12.81
C ARG A 414 -19.75 -8.21 12.00
N ASP A 415 -20.93 -8.79 12.16
CA ASP A 415 -21.38 -9.95 11.37
C ASP A 415 -21.76 -9.53 9.94
N VAL A 416 -22.41 -8.38 9.75
CA VAL A 416 -22.66 -7.79 8.40
C VAL A 416 -21.36 -7.64 7.62
N ILE A 417 -20.33 -7.08 8.22
CA ILE A 417 -19.03 -6.89 7.56
C ILE A 417 -18.14 -8.15 7.55
N ASN A 418 -18.62 -9.24 8.15
CA ASN A 418 -17.89 -10.51 8.30
C ASN A 418 -16.52 -10.35 8.96
N LYS A 419 -16.44 -9.54 10.03
CA LYS A 419 -15.16 -9.29 10.73
C LYS A 419 -14.66 -10.50 11.51
N GLY A 420 -15.58 -11.37 11.97
CA GLY A 420 -15.24 -12.59 12.71
C GLY A 420 -14.58 -12.29 14.07
N LEU A 421 -15.01 -11.21 14.75
CA LEU A 421 -14.61 -10.84 16.10
C LEU A 421 -15.87 -10.71 16.95
N THR A 422 -15.92 -11.42 18.09
CA THR A 422 -16.97 -11.22 19.09
C THR A 422 -16.53 -10.18 20.11
N GLU A 423 -17.48 -9.63 20.84
CA GLU A 423 -17.20 -8.66 21.89
C GLU A 423 -16.38 -9.28 23.02
N GLU A 424 -16.67 -10.54 23.38
CA GLU A 424 -15.93 -11.31 24.39
C GLU A 424 -14.45 -11.43 24.01
N VAL A 425 -14.14 -11.70 22.74
CA VAL A 425 -12.76 -11.78 22.25
C VAL A 425 -12.06 -10.41 22.35
N ILE A 426 -12.77 -9.32 22.06
CA ILE A 426 -12.23 -7.97 22.17
C ILE A 426 -11.93 -7.61 23.63
N LEU A 427 -12.86 -7.89 24.53
CA LEU A 427 -12.68 -7.61 25.97
C LEU A 427 -11.60 -8.49 26.60
N HIS A 428 -11.57 -9.78 26.26
CA HIS A 428 -10.51 -10.69 26.72
C HIS A 428 -9.13 -10.20 26.26
N GLY A 429 -9.00 -9.76 25.01
CA GLY A 429 -7.76 -9.17 24.53
C GLY A 429 -7.37 -7.89 25.24
N ALA A 430 -8.33 -7.04 25.60
CA ALA A 430 -8.09 -5.85 26.40
C ALA A 430 -7.66 -6.22 27.85
N HIS A 431 -8.31 -7.21 28.46
CA HIS A 431 -7.95 -7.77 29.77
C HIS A 431 -6.48 -8.19 29.83
N GLU A 432 -6.08 -9.10 28.93
CA GLU A 432 -4.70 -9.61 28.86
C GLU A 432 -3.67 -8.48 28.64
N ALA A 433 -4.02 -7.51 27.80
CA ALA A 433 -3.21 -6.33 27.61
C ALA A 433 -3.01 -5.54 28.93
N PHE A 434 -4.08 -5.33 29.68
CA PHE A 434 -4.02 -4.61 30.96
C PHE A 434 -3.27 -5.40 32.03
N VAL A 435 -3.41 -6.72 32.09
CA VAL A 435 -2.58 -7.62 32.91
C VAL A 435 -1.10 -7.47 32.52
N GLY A 436 -0.79 -7.40 31.25
CA GLY A 436 0.55 -7.15 30.70
C GLY A 436 1.08 -5.73 30.96
N GLY A 437 0.30 -4.85 31.62
CA GLY A 437 0.72 -3.51 32.03
C GLY A 437 0.52 -2.40 31.00
N TRP A 438 -0.26 -2.65 29.95
CA TRP A 438 -0.71 -1.58 29.04
C TRP A 438 -1.78 -0.72 29.70
N ASN A 439 -1.81 0.54 29.38
CA ASN A 439 -2.86 1.47 29.78
C ASN A 439 -3.33 2.36 28.63
N ARG A 440 -2.88 2.06 27.40
CA ARG A 440 -3.28 2.79 26.19
C ARG A 440 -3.73 1.83 25.11
N VAL A 441 -4.98 2.00 24.64
CA VAL A 441 -5.60 1.21 23.57
C VAL A 441 -6.10 2.16 22.48
N LYS A 442 -5.84 1.83 21.22
CA LYS A 442 -6.37 2.54 20.06
C LYS A 442 -7.35 1.61 19.33
N LEU A 443 -8.53 2.14 19.06
CA LEU A 443 -9.62 1.42 18.41
C LEU A 443 -9.95 2.06 17.07
N TYR A 444 -10.00 1.25 16.01
CA TYR A 444 -10.42 1.70 14.69
C TYR A 444 -11.82 1.19 14.36
N PHE A 445 -12.65 2.10 13.82
CA PHE A 445 -13.99 1.81 13.35
C PHE A 445 -14.26 2.49 12.02
N MET A 446 -15.29 2.03 11.32
CA MET A 446 -15.84 2.67 10.13
C MET A 446 -17.26 3.14 10.41
N LEU A 447 -17.64 4.29 9.84
CA LEU A 447 -19.00 4.83 9.79
C LEU A 447 -19.51 4.82 8.35
N GLY A 448 -20.82 4.66 8.17
CA GLY A 448 -21.43 4.58 6.85
C GLY A 448 -21.38 3.19 6.23
N LEU A 449 -21.18 2.15 7.02
CA LEU A 449 -21.24 0.75 6.57
C LEU A 449 -22.66 0.38 6.07
N PRO A 450 -22.79 -0.54 5.09
CA PRO A 450 -24.10 -1.03 4.66
C PRO A 450 -24.92 -1.55 5.85
N THR A 451 -26.21 -1.19 5.91
CA THR A 451 -27.17 -1.53 6.96
C THR A 451 -26.89 -0.93 8.35
N GLU A 452 -25.93 0.00 8.48
CA GLU A 452 -25.61 0.67 9.75
C GLU A 452 -26.81 1.42 10.31
N THR A 453 -27.08 1.24 11.60
CA THR A 453 -28.12 1.93 12.37
C THR A 453 -27.51 2.86 13.42
N GLU A 454 -28.33 3.71 14.03
CA GLU A 454 -27.89 4.59 15.12
C GLU A 454 -27.37 3.77 16.32
N GLU A 455 -28.00 2.63 16.64
CA GLU A 455 -27.56 1.74 17.70
C GLU A 455 -26.19 1.14 17.42
N ASP A 456 -25.86 0.84 16.17
CA ASP A 456 -24.53 0.36 15.79
C ASP A 456 -23.45 1.44 16.03
N MET A 457 -23.77 2.70 15.74
CA MET A 457 -22.89 3.85 15.98
C MET A 457 -22.70 4.09 17.46
N LYS A 458 -23.76 4.06 18.27
CA LYS A 458 -23.70 4.15 19.75
C LYS A 458 -22.89 3.00 20.34
N GLY A 459 -22.98 1.81 19.75
CA GLY A 459 -22.18 0.65 20.12
C GLY A 459 -20.66 0.89 20.12
N ILE A 460 -20.16 1.85 19.32
CA ILE A 460 -18.74 2.25 19.34
C ILE A 460 -18.38 2.86 20.71
N ALA A 461 -19.23 3.73 21.24
CA ALA A 461 -19.02 4.35 22.53
C ALA A 461 -19.15 3.34 23.67
N HIS A 462 -20.13 2.45 23.60
CA HIS A 462 -20.36 1.40 24.57
C HIS A 462 -19.19 0.41 24.63
N LEU A 463 -18.66 -0.02 23.50
CA LEU A 463 -17.49 -0.91 23.45
C LEU A 463 -16.24 -0.23 24.05
N ALA A 464 -16.03 1.07 23.75
CA ALA A 464 -14.94 1.83 24.36
C ALA A 464 -15.09 1.99 25.87
N GLU A 465 -16.32 2.19 26.37
CA GLU A 465 -16.64 2.24 27.81
C GLU A 465 -16.33 0.91 28.47
N ARG A 466 -16.81 -0.21 27.93
CA ARG A 466 -16.54 -1.55 28.48
C ARG A 466 -15.05 -1.88 28.55
N ILE A 467 -14.27 -1.45 27.55
CA ILE A 467 -12.81 -1.59 27.60
C ILE A 467 -12.20 -0.70 28.71
N ALA A 468 -12.79 0.47 29.00
CA ALA A 468 -12.33 1.31 30.10
C ALA A 468 -12.67 0.67 31.46
N GLU A 469 -13.86 0.11 31.60
CA GLU A 469 -14.29 -0.64 32.78
C GLU A 469 -13.37 -1.83 33.03
N GLU A 470 -13.06 -2.63 31.99
CA GLU A 470 -12.14 -3.77 32.06
C GLU A 470 -10.78 -3.39 32.67
N TYR A 471 -10.22 -2.22 32.30
CA TYR A 471 -8.98 -1.73 32.90
C TYR A 471 -9.13 -1.50 34.43
N TYR A 472 -10.24 -0.87 34.85
CA TYR A 472 -10.43 -0.54 36.23
C TYR A 472 -10.77 -1.78 37.11
N ASP A 473 -11.35 -2.80 36.51
CA ASP A 473 -11.63 -4.08 37.17
C ASP A 473 -10.38 -4.97 37.24
N THR A 474 -9.56 -4.97 36.20
CA THR A 474 -8.36 -5.82 36.09
C THR A 474 -7.16 -5.26 36.85
N VAL A 475 -6.91 -3.94 36.80
CA VAL A 475 -5.69 -3.34 37.37
C VAL A 475 -5.97 -2.78 38.76
N PRO A 476 -5.39 -3.35 39.84
CA PRO A 476 -5.55 -2.82 41.21
C PRO A 476 -5.09 -1.36 41.28
N LYS A 477 -5.79 -0.58 42.10
CA LYS A 477 -5.58 0.88 42.23
C LYS A 477 -4.11 1.26 42.49
N GLU A 478 -3.42 0.44 43.28
CA GLU A 478 -2.02 0.62 43.69
C GLU A 478 -1.03 0.39 42.52
N LYS A 479 -1.44 -0.37 41.51
CA LYS A 479 -0.64 -0.71 40.32
C LYS A 479 -0.94 0.17 39.11
N ARG A 480 -1.93 1.08 39.20
CA ARG A 480 -2.33 1.94 38.07
C ARG A 480 -1.30 3.03 37.83
N HIS A 481 -0.72 3.03 36.67
CA HIS A 481 0.14 4.11 36.17
C HIS A 481 -0.69 5.22 35.52
N GLY A 482 -1.68 5.78 36.26
CA GLY A 482 -2.60 6.79 35.76
C GLY A 482 -3.92 6.21 35.22
N LYS A 483 -4.65 7.03 34.45
CA LYS A 483 -5.91 6.63 33.83
C LYS A 483 -5.64 5.78 32.59
N VAL A 484 -6.56 4.89 32.26
CA VAL A 484 -6.59 4.26 30.94
C VAL A 484 -6.78 5.34 29.87
N GLN A 485 -6.17 5.14 28.73
CA GLN A 485 -6.30 6.03 27.56
C GLN A 485 -6.83 5.21 26.40
N ILE A 486 -8.05 5.46 26.01
CA ILE A 486 -8.68 4.84 24.85
C ILE A 486 -8.80 5.88 23.75
N VAL A 487 -8.23 5.60 22.59
CA VAL A 487 -8.35 6.46 21.41
C VAL A 487 -9.26 5.76 20.42
N VAL A 488 -10.45 6.26 20.26
CA VAL A 488 -11.40 5.84 19.22
C VAL A 488 -11.12 6.68 17.97
N SER A 489 -10.86 6.02 16.86
CA SER A 489 -10.68 6.66 15.55
C SER A 489 -11.66 6.05 14.56
N THR A 490 -12.49 6.88 13.95
CA THR A 490 -13.40 6.46 12.89
C THR A 490 -12.93 6.97 11.52
N SER A 491 -12.96 6.11 10.52
CA SER A 491 -12.92 6.46 9.10
C SER A 491 -14.33 6.33 8.53
N PHE A 492 -14.54 6.91 7.34
CA PHE A 492 -15.79 6.73 6.63
C PHE A 492 -15.64 5.65 5.57
N PHE A 493 -16.69 4.87 5.38
CA PHE A 493 -16.67 3.73 4.49
C PHE A 493 -16.60 4.15 3.01
N VAL A 494 -15.63 3.58 2.29
CA VAL A 494 -15.49 3.68 0.83
C VAL A 494 -15.67 2.30 0.21
N PRO A 495 -16.65 2.09 -0.66
CA PRO A 495 -16.83 0.84 -1.38
C PRO A 495 -15.71 0.65 -2.41
N LYS A 496 -14.79 -0.26 -2.15
CA LYS A 496 -13.64 -0.53 -3.05
C LYS A 496 -13.96 -1.60 -4.10
N PRO A 497 -13.33 -1.55 -5.28
CA PRO A 497 -13.42 -2.57 -6.32
C PRO A 497 -13.11 -3.98 -5.81
N PHE A 498 -13.74 -5.00 -6.39
CA PHE A 498 -13.58 -6.42 -6.04
C PHE A 498 -13.94 -6.79 -4.61
N THR A 499 -14.70 -5.96 -3.90
CA THR A 499 -15.26 -6.29 -2.59
C THR A 499 -16.74 -6.67 -2.71
N PRO A 500 -17.28 -7.48 -1.79
CA PRO A 500 -18.74 -7.68 -1.69
C PRO A 500 -19.52 -6.37 -1.61
N PHE A 501 -18.92 -5.31 -1.06
CA PHE A 501 -19.54 -4.01 -0.89
C PHE A 501 -19.33 -3.03 -2.07
N GLN A 502 -18.73 -3.47 -3.17
CA GLN A 502 -18.49 -2.62 -4.34
C GLN A 502 -19.76 -1.99 -4.97
N TRP A 503 -20.94 -2.56 -4.69
CA TRP A 503 -22.24 -2.05 -5.15
C TRP A 503 -22.90 -1.08 -4.17
N ALA A 504 -22.42 -0.99 -2.92
CA ALA A 504 -22.98 -0.14 -1.90
C ALA A 504 -22.83 1.35 -2.25
N PRO A 505 -23.80 2.20 -1.87
CA PRO A 505 -23.62 3.64 -1.91
C PRO A 505 -22.68 4.10 -0.77
N MET A 506 -22.15 5.30 -0.92
CA MET A 506 -21.60 6.09 0.18
C MET A 506 -22.68 7.03 0.73
N TYR A 507 -22.28 7.85 1.68
CA TYR A 507 -23.10 8.90 2.26
C TYR A 507 -22.57 10.28 1.86
N THR A 508 -23.38 11.32 2.01
CA THR A 508 -22.94 12.70 1.81
C THR A 508 -21.95 13.14 2.90
N GLU A 509 -21.19 14.19 2.63
CA GLU A 509 -20.29 14.78 3.63
C GLU A 509 -21.04 15.16 4.92
N GLN A 510 -22.26 15.71 4.79
CA GLN A 510 -23.10 16.08 5.92
C GLN A 510 -23.55 14.85 6.72
N ASP A 511 -23.99 13.78 6.04
CA ASP A 511 -24.38 12.53 6.72
C ASP A 511 -23.20 11.95 7.52
N PHE A 512 -21.99 11.98 6.95
CA PHE A 512 -20.79 11.53 7.66
C PHE A 512 -20.49 12.34 8.92
N ILE A 513 -20.63 13.68 8.83
CA ILE A 513 -20.49 14.57 9.99
C ILE A 513 -21.54 14.24 11.06
N ASP A 514 -22.78 14.02 10.64
CA ASP A 514 -23.88 13.75 11.58
C ASP A 514 -23.70 12.38 12.25
N LYS A 515 -23.27 11.35 11.51
CA LYS A 515 -22.88 10.05 12.08
C LYS A 515 -21.74 10.18 13.11
N ALA A 516 -20.71 10.95 12.80
CA ALA A 516 -19.61 11.19 13.75
C ALA A 516 -20.07 11.94 15.01
N LYS A 517 -21.06 12.86 14.89
CA LYS A 517 -21.68 13.54 16.04
C LYS A 517 -22.41 12.57 16.96
N VAL A 518 -23.17 11.61 16.40
CA VAL A 518 -23.87 10.57 17.19
C VAL A 518 -22.86 9.83 18.08
N VAL A 519 -21.76 9.36 17.51
CA VAL A 519 -20.70 8.68 18.29
C VAL A 519 -20.12 9.61 19.36
N LYS A 520 -19.85 10.88 19.00
CA LYS A 520 -19.27 11.86 19.93
C LYS A 520 -20.17 12.16 21.12
N GLU A 521 -21.46 12.31 20.88
CA GLU A 521 -22.45 12.59 21.90
C GLU A 521 -22.64 11.38 22.82
N GLU A 522 -22.69 10.17 22.27
CA GLU A 522 -22.77 8.95 23.06
C GLU A 522 -21.51 8.72 23.92
N ILE A 523 -20.30 9.00 23.42
CA ILE A 523 -19.07 8.96 24.23
C ILE A 523 -19.16 9.94 25.41
N ARG A 524 -19.73 11.13 25.19
CA ARG A 524 -19.89 12.13 26.27
C ARG A 524 -20.87 11.68 27.35
N ALA A 525 -21.79 10.80 27.02
CA ALA A 525 -22.75 10.23 28.00
C ALA A 525 -22.12 9.12 28.85
N GLN A 526 -20.98 8.56 28.46
CA GLN A 526 -20.35 7.44 29.17
C GLN A 526 -19.68 7.89 30.49
N LEU A 527 -19.59 6.97 31.44
CA LEU A 527 -19.02 7.20 32.77
C LEU A 527 -17.52 7.56 32.67
N ASN A 528 -16.78 6.81 31.87
CA ASN A 528 -15.34 6.98 31.69
C ASN A 528 -14.97 7.91 30.51
N GLN A 529 -15.86 8.81 30.07
CA GLN A 529 -15.67 9.71 28.96
C GLN A 529 -14.32 10.45 28.94
N LYS A 530 -13.80 10.80 30.15
CA LYS A 530 -12.49 11.49 30.29
C LYS A 530 -11.29 10.61 29.95
N SER A 531 -11.48 9.31 29.79
CA SER A 531 -10.47 8.33 29.38
C SER A 531 -10.56 8.03 27.87
N ILE A 532 -11.63 8.47 27.20
CA ILE A 532 -11.90 8.18 25.79
C ILE A 532 -11.67 9.44 24.96
N LYS A 533 -10.72 9.38 24.04
CA LYS A 533 -10.47 10.42 23.02
C LYS A 533 -11.07 9.96 21.71
N TYR A 534 -11.84 10.81 21.04
CA TYR A 534 -12.47 10.53 19.75
C TYR A 534 -11.92 11.40 18.64
N ASN A 535 -11.54 10.78 17.50
CA ASN A 535 -11.12 11.44 16.29
C ASN A 535 -11.86 10.80 15.10
N TRP A 536 -12.09 11.56 14.02
CA TRP A 536 -12.61 11.04 12.76
C TRP A 536 -11.85 11.66 11.59
N HIS A 537 -11.91 11.00 10.43
CA HIS A 537 -11.33 11.49 9.17
C HIS A 537 -12.20 12.61 8.58
N GLU A 538 -11.60 13.40 7.69
CA GLU A 538 -12.33 14.46 7.00
C GLU A 538 -13.26 13.85 5.92
N PRO A 539 -14.55 14.25 5.87
CA PRO A 539 -15.51 13.69 4.92
C PRO A 539 -15.21 13.99 3.46
N ASP A 540 -14.71 15.19 3.16
CA ASP A 540 -14.35 15.63 1.81
C ASP A 540 -13.23 14.80 1.19
N VAL A 541 -12.20 14.44 1.96
CA VAL A 541 -11.14 13.49 1.58
C VAL A 541 -11.77 12.14 1.21
N THR A 542 -12.71 11.65 2.04
CA THR A 542 -13.39 10.37 1.82
C THR A 542 -14.26 10.39 0.57
N THR A 543 -14.98 11.50 0.33
CA THR A 543 -15.82 11.66 -0.86
C THR A 543 -14.99 11.63 -2.13
N LEU A 544 -13.86 12.35 -2.13
CA LEU A 544 -12.93 12.33 -3.25
C LEU A 544 -12.29 10.96 -3.46
N GLU A 545 -11.83 10.29 -2.39
CA GLU A 545 -11.32 8.93 -2.46
C GLU A 545 -12.34 7.97 -3.07
N GLY A 546 -13.61 8.10 -2.67
CA GLY A 546 -14.72 7.32 -3.23
C GLY A 546 -14.91 7.54 -4.73
N PHE A 547 -14.83 8.78 -5.20
CA PHE A 547 -14.87 9.11 -6.62
C PHE A 547 -13.70 8.48 -7.38
N LEU A 548 -12.48 8.65 -6.90
CA LEU A 548 -11.28 8.15 -7.56
C LEU A 548 -11.23 6.61 -7.58
N ALA A 549 -11.63 5.96 -6.49
CA ALA A 549 -11.65 4.50 -6.40
C ALA A 549 -12.73 3.84 -7.28
N ARG A 550 -13.86 4.53 -7.52
CA ARG A 550 -15.04 3.99 -8.20
C ARG A 550 -15.25 4.56 -9.61
N GLY A 551 -14.42 5.53 -10.00
CA GLY A 551 -14.49 6.23 -11.27
C GLY A 551 -14.29 5.31 -12.46
N ASP A 552 -14.85 5.70 -13.59
CA ASP A 552 -14.56 5.14 -14.90
C ASP A 552 -13.58 6.05 -15.68
N ARG A 553 -13.38 5.79 -16.97
CA ARG A 553 -12.41 6.51 -17.80
C ARG A 553 -12.65 8.03 -17.85
N ARG A 554 -13.91 8.48 -17.69
CA ARG A 554 -14.25 9.90 -17.65
C ARG A 554 -13.68 10.63 -16.44
N ALA A 555 -13.42 9.92 -15.34
CA ALA A 555 -12.79 10.51 -14.16
C ALA A 555 -11.42 11.14 -14.47
N SER A 556 -10.74 10.67 -15.52
CA SER A 556 -9.46 11.25 -15.96
C SER A 556 -9.56 12.73 -16.34
N GLU A 557 -10.71 13.19 -16.84
CA GLU A 557 -10.94 14.58 -17.19
C GLU A 557 -10.94 15.48 -15.96
N VAL A 558 -11.57 15.01 -14.87
CA VAL A 558 -11.59 15.73 -13.59
C VAL A 558 -10.18 15.75 -12.97
N ILE A 559 -9.47 14.61 -12.99
CA ILE A 559 -8.10 14.49 -12.46
C ILE A 559 -7.18 15.46 -13.20
N LEU A 560 -7.24 15.47 -14.53
CA LEU A 560 -6.44 16.39 -15.34
C LEU A 560 -6.76 17.84 -15.00
N LYS A 561 -8.03 18.18 -14.93
CA LYS A 561 -8.47 19.55 -14.63
C LYS A 561 -8.06 20.00 -13.22
N ALA A 562 -8.18 19.12 -12.22
CA ALA A 562 -7.73 19.41 -10.86
C ALA A 562 -6.21 19.63 -10.82
N TYR A 563 -5.45 18.79 -11.51
CA TYR A 563 -4.01 18.97 -11.66
C TYR A 563 -3.63 20.31 -12.32
N GLU A 564 -4.26 20.66 -13.45
CA GLU A 564 -4.06 21.94 -14.15
C GLU A 564 -4.33 23.14 -13.25
N LYS A 565 -5.27 23.02 -12.30
CA LYS A 565 -5.60 24.04 -11.31
C LYS A 565 -4.68 24.03 -10.07
N GLY A 566 -3.75 23.09 -10.00
CA GLY A 566 -2.75 23.03 -8.93
C GLY A 566 -3.05 22.07 -7.78
N ALA A 567 -3.99 21.12 -7.93
CA ALA A 567 -4.16 20.05 -6.96
C ALA A 567 -2.93 19.13 -6.98
N LEU A 568 -2.27 19.02 -5.84
CA LEU A 568 -1.09 18.18 -5.63
C LEU A 568 -1.06 17.71 -4.17
N TYR A 569 -0.53 16.50 -3.96
CA TYR A 569 -0.38 15.93 -2.63
C TYR A 569 -1.70 15.84 -1.87
N ASP A 570 -2.76 15.39 -2.55
CA ASP A 570 -4.11 15.29 -1.98
C ASP A 570 -4.19 14.32 -0.77
N ALA A 571 -3.20 13.44 -0.61
CA ALA A 571 -3.05 12.57 0.57
C ALA A 571 -2.53 13.33 1.82
N TRP A 572 -2.07 14.58 1.67
CA TRP A 572 -1.49 15.39 2.74
C TRP A 572 -2.44 16.51 3.13
N SER A 573 -2.90 16.51 4.38
CA SER A 573 -3.92 17.46 4.87
C SER A 573 -3.56 18.94 4.70
N GLU A 574 -2.26 19.27 4.77
CA GLU A 574 -1.75 20.63 4.56
C GLU A 574 -1.77 21.06 3.08
N SER A 575 -1.84 20.12 2.15
CA SER A 575 -1.83 20.40 0.70
C SER A 575 -3.19 20.16 0.04
N PHE A 576 -4.06 19.43 0.71
CA PHE A 576 -5.37 19.06 0.17
C PHE A 576 -6.25 20.29 -0.07
N ARG A 577 -6.73 20.43 -1.31
CA ARG A 577 -7.51 21.59 -1.77
C ARG A 577 -8.83 21.12 -2.43
N TYR A 578 -9.82 20.81 -1.60
CA TYR A 578 -11.11 20.33 -2.09
C TYR A 578 -11.87 21.36 -2.92
N ASP A 579 -11.60 22.66 -2.70
CA ASP A 579 -12.13 23.75 -3.52
C ASP A 579 -11.70 23.62 -4.99
N ILE A 580 -10.45 23.26 -5.27
CA ILE A 580 -9.93 23.00 -6.63
C ILE A 580 -10.68 21.83 -7.29
N TRP A 581 -10.91 20.76 -6.54
CA TRP A 581 -11.67 19.61 -7.05
C TRP A 581 -13.11 19.95 -7.37
N LYS A 582 -13.80 20.76 -6.52
CA LYS A 582 -15.16 21.25 -6.81
C LYS A 582 -15.22 22.07 -8.11
N GLU A 583 -14.25 22.93 -8.35
CA GLU A 583 -14.13 23.66 -9.60
C GLU A 583 -13.90 22.70 -10.80
N ALA A 584 -13.03 21.70 -10.64
CA ALA A 584 -12.77 20.72 -11.70
C ALA A 584 -14.04 19.92 -12.07
N PHE A 585 -14.82 19.50 -11.09
CA PHE A 585 -16.12 18.86 -11.31
C PHE A 585 -17.11 19.78 -12.06
N ALA A 586 -17.19 21.04 -11.64
CA ALA A 586 -18.08 22.01 -12.27
C ALA A 586 -17.68 22.30 -13.73
N GLU A 587 -16.39 22.42 -14.04
CA GLU A 587 -15.90 22.67 -15.39
C GLU A 587 -16.04 21.48 -16.33
N THR A 588 -15.87 20.25 -15.83
CA THR A 588 -16.02 19.03 -16.62
C THR A 588 -17.47 18.57 -16.76
N GLY A 589 -18.36 19.07 -15.90
CA GLY A 589 -19.77 18.64 -15.85
C GLY A 589 -19.94 17.20 -15.35
N ILE A 590 -18.92 16.62 -14.74
CA ILE A 590 -18.97 15.25 -14.19
C ILE A 590 -19.57 15.31 -12.79
N ASP A 591 -20.63 14.53 -12.58
CA ASP A 591 -21.34 14.45 -11.31
C ASP A 591 -20.65 13.44 -10.36
N ILE A 592 -20.06 13.94 -9.27
CA ILE A 592 -19.42 13.12 -8.24
C ILE A 592 -20.44 12.19 -7.55
N GLU A 593 -21.70 12.60 -7.38
CA GLU A 593 -22.73 11.82 -6.72
C GLU A 593 -23.11 10.57 -7.51
N PHE A 594 -23.03 10.62 -8.84
CA PHE A 594 -23.22 9.45 -9.69
C PHE A 594 -22.25 8.30 -9.32
N TYR A 595 -21.03 8.62 -8.95
CA TYR A 595 -20.01 7.62 -8.59
C TYR A 595 -20.08 7.22 -7.12
N THR A 596 -20.48 8.12 -6.22
CA THR A 596 -20.36 7.94 -4.76
C THR A 596 -21.69 7.54 -4.11
N LEU A 597 -22.79 8.24 -4.37
CA LEU A 597 -24.03 8.10 -3.59
C LEU A 597 -24.98 7.03 -4.13
N ARG A 598 -24.79 6.57 -5.35
CA ARG A 598 -25.68 5.61 -6.00
C ARG A 598 -25.38 4.17 -5.56
N GLU A 599 -26.37 3.39 -5.12
CA GLU A 599 -26.28 1.93 -5.09
C GLU A 599 -26.24 1.42 -6.52
N ARG A 600 -25.22 0.61 -6.86
CA ARG A 600 -25.06 0.04 -8.19
C ARG A 600 -25.80 -1.28 -8.30
N SER A 601 -26.40 -1.56 -9.45
CA SER A 601 -26.98 -2.87 -9.72
C SER A 601 -25.90 -3.94 -9.85
N THR A 602 -26.17 -5.16 -9.39
CA THR A 602 -25.29 -6.30 -9.59
C THR A 602 -25.16 -6.71 -11.06
N ASP A 603 -26.10 -6.29 -11.92
CA ASP A 603 -26.12 -6.55 -13.36
C ASP A 603 -25.40 -5.45 -14.16
N GLU A 604 -25.03 -4.35 -13.51
CA GLU A 604 -24.24 -3.26 -14.11
C GLU A 604 -22.83 -3.73 -14.46
N ILE A 605 -22.31 -3.25 -15.60
CA ILE A 605 -20.90 -3.41 -15.95
C ILE A 605 -20.11 -2.38 -15.15
N LEU A 606 -19.25 -2.85 -14.28
CA LEU A 606 -18.39 -1.97 -13.48
C LEU A 606 -17.07 -1.67 -14.22
N PRO A 607 -16.42 -0.53 -13.97
CA PRO A 607 -15.18 -0.13 -14.65
C PRO A 607 -14.05 -1.17 -14.59
N TRP A 608 -14.06 -2.04 -13.60
CA TRP A 608 -13.06 -3.08 -13.37
C TRP A 608 -13.51 -4.50 -13.74
N ASP A 609 -14.73 -4.70 -14.29
CA ASP A 609 -15.27 -6.05 -14.61
C ASP A 609 -14.48 -6.78 -15.71
N PHE A 610 -13.66 -6.08 -16.49
CA PHE A 610 -12.75 -6.68 -17.47
C PHE A 610 -11.50 -7.32 -16.84
N ILE A 611 -11.23 -7.06 -15.56
CA ILE A 611 -10.12 -7.69 -14.81
C ILE A 611 -10.64 -8.94 -14.11
N ASP A 612 -9.90 -10.03 -14.26
CA ASP A 612 -10.10 -11.25 -13.49
C ASP A 612 -9.15 -11.25 -12.29
N ALA A 613 -9.63 -10.76 -11.15
CA ALA A 613 -8.87 -10.65 -9.90
C ALA A 613 -8.76 -11.96 -9.12
N GLY A 614 -9.27 -13.08 -9.65
CA GLY A 614 -9.23 -14.38 -8.96
C GLY A 614 -10.40 -14.63 -8.00
N VAL A 615 -11.22 -13.62 -7.72
CA VAL A 615 -12.51 -13.76 -7.03
C VAL A 615 -13.63 -13.60 -8.04
N THR A 616 -14.63 -14.48 -7.98
CA THR A 616 -15.72 -14.45 -8.98
C THR A 616 -16.81 -13.44 -8.60
N LYS A 617 -17.49 -12.88 -9.60
CA LYS A 617 -18.60 -11.93 -9.39
C LYS A 617 -19.75 -12.60 -8.62
N GLU A 618 -20.02 -13.87 -8.90
CA GLU A 618 -21.05 -14.66 -8.22
C GLU A 618 -20.75 -14.83 -6.72
N PHE A 619 -19.48 -15.03 -6.37
CA PHE A 619 -19.06 -15.05 -4.96
C PHE A 619 -19.32 -13.69 -4.29
N LEU A 620 -18.91 -12.59 -4.92
CA LEU A 620 -19.10 -11.24 -4.37
C LEU A 620 -20.59 -10.92 -4.21
N ILE A 621 -21.44 -11.27 -5.18
CA ILE A 621 -22.90 -11.09 -5.10
C ILE A 621 -23.49 -11.93 -3.95
N ARG A 622 -23.04 -13.17 -3.77
CA ARG A 622 -23.51 -14.01 -2.67
C ARG A 622 -23.15 -13.39 -1.32
N GLU A 623 -21.92 -12.94 -1.17
CA GLU A 623 -21.47 -12.28 0.07
C GLU A 623 -22.21 -10.95 0.31
N TRP A 624 -22.55 -10.19 -0.74
CA TRP A 624 -23.38 -9.01 -0.64
C TRP A 624 -24.79 -9.31 -0.10
N LYS A 625 -25.41 -10.37 -0.61
CA LYS A 625 -26.70 -10.86 -0.11
C LYS A 625 -26.61 -11.38 1.32
N GLN A 626 -25.58 -12.11 1.66
CA GLN A 626 -25.33 -12.61 3.03
C GLN A 626 -25.10 -11.47 4.02
N ALA A 627 -24.44 -10.40 3.62
CA ALA A 627 -24.27 -9.20 4.44
C ALA A 627 -25.64 -8.57 4.81
N LYS A 628 -26.52 -8.41 3.84
CA LYS A 628 -27.88 -7.90 4.08
C LYS A 628 -28.74 -8.83 4.98
N GLY A 629 -28.38 -10.09 5.06
CA GLY A 629 -29.02 -11.11 5.93
C GLY A 629 -28.24 -11.37 7.23
N GLU A 630 -27.17 -10.62 7.50
CA GLU A 630 -26.32 -10.77 8.73
C GLU A 630 -25.68 -12.16 8.88
N VAL A 631 -25.52 -12.89 7.77
CA VAL A 631 -24.98 -14.26 7.77
C VAL A 631 -23.46 -14.23 7.70
N VAL A 632 -22.79 -14.85 8.65
CA VAL A 632 -21.32 -14.94 8.73
C VAL A 632 -20.80 -16.06 7.80
N THR A 633 -19.71 -15.76 7.10
CA THR A 633 -18.97 -16.71 6.27
C THR A 633 -17.69 -17.13 7.01
N PRO A 634 -17.42 -18.43 7.21
CA PRO A 634 -16.23 -18.91 7.88
C PRO A 634 -14.95 -18.58 7.12
N ASN A 635 -13.81 -18.56 7.83
CA ASN A 635 -12.52 -18.32 7.20
C ASN A 635 -12.02 -19.54 6.39
N CYS A 636 -10.99 -19.33 5.55
CA CYS A 636 -10.51 -20.35 4.60
C CYS A 636 -9.92 -21.61 5.26
N ARG A 637 -9.43 -21.53 6.52
CA ARG A 637 -8.94 -22.72 7.25
C ARG A 637 -10.08 -23.54 7.84
N GLN A 638 -11.22 -22.91 8.12
CA GLN A 638 -12.41 -23.60 8.64
C GLN A 638 -13.22 -24.25 7.52
N LYS A 639 -13.49 -23.50 6.43
CA LYS A 639 -14.28 -23.99 5.30
C LYS A 639 -14.04 -23.13 4.06
N CYS A 640 -13.92 -23.80 2.91
CA CYS A 640 -13.85 -23.12 1.62
C CYS A 640 -15.17 -22.39 1.29
N ALA A 641 -15.09 -21.06 1.13
CA ALA A 641 -16.23 -20.22 0.77
C ALA A 641 -16.53 -20.20 -0.75
N GLY A 642 -15.77 -20.90 -1.58
CA GLY A 642 -15.99 -20.95 -3.03
C GLY A 642 -15.78 -19.61 -3.73
N CYS A 643 -14.75 -18.85 -3.37
CA CYS A 643 -14.48 -17.53 -3.92
C CYS A 643 -13.89 -17.53 -5.35
N GLY A 644 -13.37 -18.68 -5.82
CA GLY A 644 -12.71 -18.80 -7.12
C GLY A 644 -11.18 -18.92 -7.05
N ALA A 645 -10.54 -18.49 -5.95
CA ALA A 645 -9.08 -18.45 -5.85
C ALA A 645 -8.38 -19.83 -5.87
N ARG A 646 -9.13 -20.92 -5.65
CA ARG A 646 -8.61 -22.31 -5.73
C ARG A 646 -8.02 -22.66 -7.10
N ARG A 647 -8.42 -21.97 -8.16
CA ARG A 647 -7.90 -22.20 -9.52
C ARG A 647 -6.39 -21.91 -9.67
N TYR A 648 -5.79 -21.16 -8.74
CA TYR A 648 -4.35 -20.90 -8.75
C TYR A 648 -3.51 -22.08 -8.24
N GLU A 649 -4.16 -23.15 -7.72
CA GLU A 649 -3.52 -24.38 -7.28
C GLU A 649 -2.41 -24.19 -6.25
N GLY A 650 -2.53 -23.16 -5.39
CA GLY A 650 -1.55 -22.86 -4.35
C GLY A 650 -2.17 -22.27 -3.09
N GLY A 651 -1.34 -22.21 -2.03
CA GLY A 651 -1.71 -21.70 -0.73
C GLY A 651 -2.77 -22.52 0.01
N VAL A 652 -3.32 -21.96 1.08
CA VAL A 652 -4.28 -22.63 1.99
C VAL A 652 -5.48 -23.26 1.25
N CYS A 653 -5.94 -22.65 0.16
CA CYS A 653 -7.07 -23.17 -0.63
C CYS A 653 -6.76 -24.51 -1.33
N TYR A 654 -5.49 -24.78 -1.60
CA TYR A 654 -5.06 -26.01 -2.29
C TYR A 654 -4.75 -27.11 -1.29
N GLU A 655 -4.13 -26.78 -0.16
CA GLU A 655 -3.72 -27.72 0.89
C GLU A 655 -4.91 -28.43 1.55
N GLY A 656 -6.07 -27.79 1.64
CA GLY A 656 -7.32 -28.38 2.19
C GLY A 656 -7.99 -29.42 1.29
N LYS A 657 -7.26 -30.13 0.44
CA LYS A 657 -7.78 -31.21 -0.42
C LYS A 657 -7.88 -32.60 0.26
N ASN A 658 -7.59 -32.70 1.55
CA ASN A 658 -7.71 -33.97 2.28
C ASN A 658 -9.02 -34.04 3.06
#